data_d8261b6a08ea0452f71aeb4740799d72
#
_entry.id   d8261b6a08ea0452f71aeb4740799d72
#
_cell.length_a   1.000
_cell.length_b   1.000
_cell.length_c   1.000
_cell.angle_alpha   90.00
_cell.angle_beta   90.00
_cell.angle_gamma   90.00
#
_symmetry.space_group_name_H-M   'P 1'
#
loop_
_entity.id
_entity.type
_entity.pdbx_description
1 polymer ?
#
loop_
_entity_poly.entity_id
_entity_poly.type
_entity_poly.pdbx_seq_one_letter_code
_entity_poly.pdbx_strand_id
1 'polypeptide(L)'
;EIRQLFRYWGDIETHLGDAVVRSTGHGFCGMSRKKLLQVFHRRAQELGVELRFESEVHDESQITADLIVVSDGINSALRTKHAAHFQPSLDWRKCKFTWLGTTLPMDAFTFWFETTEHGVFQVHAYPFEEGLGTFIVECTEDTWRKAGLDQADEAATLAFCERIFAHKLGGHRLVANRSIWRTFPTVRCGTWVKDRMVLIGDAAHTAHFSIGSGTKLAMEDAIALCEAFVRHGCDDVPATLRAYEEGRKVDVLKLQKAAQTSLEWFENSERYMDQDPVEFTFNLMTRSKRITYENLKKRDPELVRRATAHYALSRGGARVAAAEVPAFVPYQLRDMHLANRIVVSPMCQYSAVDGLPDDWHLVHLGSRAVGGAGLVITEATSASADGRITPGCTGIWTEAQAAAWTRIVRFVHQHSGSKIALQLGHAGRKASCSVPWEGDAPLTDARAWPTIGPSAEPFRAGWHTPKAMTRADMERVRADFVAAAQRAEQAGFDALEIHAAHGYLLSSFLSPLSNRRTDEYGGSLEGRMRYPLEVVRAVRAAWSTAKPLFVRISASDWLDSQGGFTCEEAVVFARELKHAEVDCIDVSSGGNSPLSRIDYGRMYQVPFADAIRHGAQIAVQCVGAVQGLDHANTVLAAGRADLVAMARPHLADPYLALHAAAEVGKYDMPWPKQYLAAKPRPKAGEPD
;
A
#
# COMPACT_ATOMS: atom_id res chain seq x y z
N GLU A 1 40.28 7.27 5.84
CA GLU A 1 40.55 7.22 4.40
C GLU A 1 39.23 7.23 3.60
N ILE A 2 38.31 6.21 3.74
CA ILE A 2 37.06 6.17 2.95
C ILE A 2 36.24 7.44 3.09
N ARG A 3 36.13 8.01 4.32
CA ARG A 3 35.35 9.24 4.57
C ARG A 3 35.91 10.46 3.78
N GLN A 4 37.18 10.49 3.45
CA GLN A 4 37.82 11.58 2.68
C GLN A 4 37.56 11.48 1.18
N LEU A 5 37.12 10.29 0.71
CA LEU A 5 36.81 10.04 -0.68
C LEU A 5 35.34 10.24 -1.04
N PHE A 6 34.47 10.38 -0.02
CA PHE A 6 33.06 10.63 -0.23
C PHE A 6 32.78 12.07 -0.68
N ARG A 7 31.88 12.21 -1.63
CA ARG A 7 31.11 13.43 -1.84
C ARG A 7 29.86 13.36 -0.96
N TYR A 8 29.57 14.44 -0.25
CA TYR A 8 28.44 14.56 0.66
C TYR A 8 27.46 15.60 0.14
N TRP A 9 26.16 15.30 0.25
CA TRP A 9 25.09 16.26 0.01
C TRP A 9 23.90 15.97 0.92
N GLY A 10 23.10 16.99 1.23
CA GLY A 10 21.96 16.89 2.15
C GLY A 10 20.62 17.03 1.47
N ASP A 11 20.59 17.39 0.22
CA ASP A 11 19.40 17.84 -0.46
C ASP A 11 18.97 16.88 -1.57
N ILE A 12 17.67 16.93 -1.85
CA ILE A 12 17.04 16.28 -2.99
C ILE A 12 16.34 17.34 -3.82
N GLU A 13 16.58 17.37 -5.12
CA GLU A 13 15.81 18.17 -6.06
C GLU A 13 14.86 17.29 -6.86
N THR A 14 13.61 17.73 -6.97
CA THR A 14 12.60 17.11 -7.81
C THR A 14 12.21 18.08 -8.93
N HIS A 15 12.44 17.68 -10.16
CA HIS A 15 12.04 18.41 -11.35
C HIS A 15 10.85 17.73 -11.98
N LEU A 16 9.70 18.40 -11.97
CA LEU A 16 8.47 18.00 -12.63
C LEU A 16 8.17 18.99 -13.75
N GLY A 17 8.46 18.60 -15.02
CA GLY A 17 8.52 19.57 -16.09
C GLY A 17 9.53 20.68 -15.76
N ASP A 18 9.12 21.94 -15.89
CA ASP A 18 9.96 23.10 -15.58
C ASP A 18 10.00 23.46 -14.08
N ALA A 19 9.12 22.91 -13.29
CA ALA A 19 9.06 23.19 -11.85
C ALA A 19 10.14 22.43 -11.07
N VAL A 20 10.77 23.12 -10.13
CA VAL A 20 11.82 22.56 -9.26
C VAL A 20 11.43 22.73 -7.81
N VAL A 21 11.43 21.63 -7.06
CA VAL A 21 11.22 21.62 -5.62
C VAL A 21 12.45 21.00 -4.95
N ARG A 22 13.09 21.74 -4.06
CA ARG A 22 14.24 21.26 -3.28
C ARG A 22 13.80 20.90 -1.87
N SER A 23 14.19 19.70 -1.43
CA SER A 23 13.98 19.18 -0.09
C SER A 23 15.33 19.00 0.61
N THR A 24 15.41 19.32 1.89
CA THR A 24 16.66 19.37 2.66
C THR A 24 16.72 18.33 3.76
N GLY A 25 17.87 18.19 4.43
CA GLY A 25 18.01 17.38 5.64
C GLY A 25 18.07 15.86 5.44
N HIS A 26 18.40 15.39 4.22
CA HIS A 26 18.38 13.95 3.91
C HIS A 26 19.70 13.22 4.21
N GLY A 27 20.84 13.84 3.94
CA GLY A 27 22.18 13.30 4.22
C GLY A 27 22.55 12.08 3.37
N PHE A 28 23.27 12.31 2.29
CA PHE A 28 23.79 11.30 1.38
C PHE A 28 25.29 11.38 1.24
N CYS A 29 25.89 10.28 0.79
CA CYS A 29 27.26 10.26 0.34
C CYS A 29 27.40 9.34 -0.88
N GLY A 30 28.26 9.71 -1.81
CA GLY A 30 28.60 8.93 -2.98
C GLY A 30 30.10 8.90 -3.19
N MET A 31 30.58 7.87 -3.87
CA MET A 31 31.97 7.79 -4.31
C MET A 31 32.10 6.89 -5.53
N SER A 32 33.18 7.06 -6.26
CA SER A 32 33.53 6.17 -7.36
C SER A 32 33.70 4.73 -6.88
N ARG A 33 32.95 3.79 -7.50
CA ARG A 33 33.06 2.35 -7.22
C ARG A 33 34.50 1.87 -7.41
N LYS A 34 35.21 2.35 -8.42
CA LYS A 34 36.61 2.02 -8.69
C LYS A 34 37.50 2.40 -7.50
N LYS A 35 37.36 3.61 -6.96
CA LYS A 35 38.10 4.07 -5.79
C LYS A 35 37.79 3.24 -4.54
N LEU A 36 36.53 2.91 -4.31
CA LEU A 36 36.14 2.03 -3.20
C LEU A 36 36.82 0.66 -3.29
N LEU A 37 36.77 0.02 -4.47
CA LEU A 37 37.42 -1.27 -4.69
C LEU A 37 38.93 -1.18 -4.49
N GLN A 38 39.60 -0.12 -4.95
CA GLN A 38 41.05 0.08 -4.73
C GLN A 38 41.40 0.13 -3.25
N VAL A 39 40.60 0.81 -2.43
CA VAL A 39 40.79 0.86 -0.97
C VAL A 39 40.66 -0.53 -0.36
N PHE A 40 39.62 -1.31 -0.75
CA PHE A 40 39.45 -2.66 -0.23
C PHE A 40 40.54 -3.62 -0.70
N HIS A 41 40.97 -3.59 -1.96
CA HIS A 41 42.04 -4.45 -2.48
C HIS A 41 43.34 -4.17 -1.72
N ARG A 42 43.72 -2.91 -1.57
CA ARG A 42 44.93 -2.55 -0.80
C ARG A 42 44.84 -3.08 0.62
N ARG A 43 43.71 -2.86 1.29
CA ARG A 43 43.52 -3.31 2.68
C ARG A 43 43.56 -4.83 2.81
N ALA A 44 42.96 -5.53 1.88
CA ALA A 44 43.00 -7.00 1.82
C ALA A 44 44.45 -7.51 1.68
N GLN A 45 45.24 -6.90 0.78
CA GLN A 45 46.65 -7.24 0.62
C GLN A 45 47.49 -6.96 1.88
N GLU A 46 47.28 -5.81 2.53
CA GLU A 46 47.95 -5.48 3.81
C GLU A 46 47.66 -6.51 4.90
N LEU A 47 46.46 -7.12 4.87
CA LEU A 47 46.04 -8.18 5.79
C LEU A 47 46.48 -9.59 5.36
N GLY A 48 47.24 -9.72 4.27
CA GLY A 48 47.72 -11.00 3.79
C GLY A 48 46.69 -11.85 3.01
N VAL A 49 45.58 -11.22 2.60
CA VAL A 49 44.59 -11.91 1.77
C VAL A 49 45.10 -12.06 0.34
N GLU A 50 45.10 -13.29 -0.19
CA GLU A 50 45.45 -13.57 -1.55
C GLU A 50 44.31 -13.12 -2.49
N LEU A 51 44.62 -12.23 -3.45
CA LEU A 51 43.66 -11.75 -4.45
C LEU A 51 44.00 -12.42 -5.80
N ARG A 52 43.08 -13.21 -6.32
CA ARG A 52 43.16 -13.88 -7.64
C ARG A 52 42.21 -13.22 -8.61
N PHE A 53 42.73 -12.37 -9.47
CA PHE A 53 41.99 -11.73 -10.55
C PHE A 53 41.87 -12.66 -11.78
N GLU A 54 40.91 -12.38 -12.66
CA GLU A 54 40.67 -13.13 -13.89
C GLU A 54 40.51 -14.66 -13.66
N SER A 55 39.95 -15.00 -12.47
CA SER A 55 39.79 -16.38 -12.00
C SER A 55 38.33 -16.63 -11.69
N GLU A 56 37.55 -17.00 -12.70
CA GLU A 56 36.13 -17.31 -12.56
C GLU A 56 35.92 -18.69 -11.94
N VAL A 57 35.05 -18.82 -10.97
CA VAL A 57 34.71 -20.04 -10.26
C VAL A 57 33.29 -20.46 -10.57
N HIS A 58 33.11 -21.59 -11.23
CA HIS A 58 31.81 -22.17 -11.54
C HIS A 58 31.46 -23.39 -10.67
N ASP A 59 32.42 -23.92 -9.94
CA ASP A 59 32.26 -25.13 -9.13
C ASP A 59 33.02 -25.00 -7.81
N GLU A 60 32.30 -25.16 -6.69
CA GLU A 60 32.89 -25.13 -5.36
C GLU A 60 33.88 -26.24 -5.06
N SER A 61 33.89 -27.33 -5.85
CA SER A 61 34.86 -28.39 -5.74
C SER A 61 36.31 -27.94 -6.09
N GLN A 62 36.43 -26.82 -6.81
CA GLN A 62 37.71 -26.17 -7.15
C GLN A 62 38.31 -25.41 -5.94
N ILE A 63 37.52 -25.24 -4.86
CA ILE A 63 37.93 -24.46 -3.70
C ILE A 63 38.19 -25.37 -2.52
N THR A 64 39.42 -25.36 -2.02
CA THR A 64 39.81 -26.01 -0.76
C THR A 64 39.79 -24.95 0.36
N ALA A 65 38.70 -24.88 1.12
CA ALA A 65 38.49 -23.92 2.23
C ALA A 65 37.48 -24.49 3.20
N ASP A 66 37.54 -24.08 4.45
CA ASP A 66 36.56 -24.44 5.49
C ASP A 66 35.23 -23.65 5.39
N LEU A 67 35.31 -22.46 4.75
CA LEU A 67 34.17 -21.59 4.48
C LEU A 67 34.25 -21.06 3.06
N ILE A 68 33.13 -21.09 2.32
CA ILE A 68 32.99 -20.48 0.99
C ILE A 68 31.93 -19.35 1.10
N VAL A 69 32.37 -18.13 0.87
CA VAL A 69 31.48 -16.97 0.82
C VAL A 69 31.22 -16.60 -0.65
N VAL A 70 29.99 -16.77 -1.11
CA VAL A 70 29.57 -16.53 -2.49
C VAL A 70 29.03 -15.11 -2.59
N SER A 71 29.74 -14.24 -3.28
CA SER A 71 29.40 -12.84 -3.51
C SER A 71 29.56 -12.43 -4.98
N ASP A 72 29.31 -13.39 -5.88
CA ASP A 72 29.49 -13.30 -7.35
C ASP A 72 28.36 -12.53 -8.06
N GLY A 73 27.49 -11.88 -7.28
CA GLY A 73 26.52 -10.90 -7.76
C GLY A 73 25.23 -11.54 -8.29
N ILE A 74 24.47 -10.69 -9.01
CA ILE A 74 23.10 -11.01 -9.45
C ILE A 74 23.01 -12.25 -10.35
N ASN A 75 24.05 -12.53 -11.12
CA ASN A 75 24.13 -13.69 -12.03
C ASN A 75 24.87 -14.87 -11.39
N SER A 76 24.90 -14.98 -10.08
CA SER A 76 25.63 -15.99 -9.32
C SER A 76 25.58 -17.38 -9.93
N ALA A 77 26.76 -17.90 -10.32
CA ALA A 77 26.92 -19.23 -10.89
C ALA A 77 26.65 -20.33 -9.86
N LEU A 78 27.17 -20.16 -8.63
CA LEU A 78 27.00 -21.13 -7.55
C LEU A 78 25.56 -21.15 -7.01
N ARG A 79 24.88 -20.00 -6.91
CA ARG A 79 23.44 -19.97 -6.59
C ARG A 79 22.63 -20.75 -7.64
N THR A 80 22.94 -20.54 -8.92
CA THR A 80 22.24 -21.21 -10.03
C THR A 80 22.50 -22.71 -10.03
N LYS A 81 23.74 -23.14 -9.82
CA LYS A 81 24.14 -24.55 -9.72
C LYS A 81 23.36 -25.27 -8.60
N HIS A 82 23.16 -24.60 -7.48
CA HIS A 82 22.45 -25.15 -6.33
C HIS A 82 21.01 -24.59 -6.16
N ALA A 83 20.34 -24.26 -7.27
CA ALA A 83 19.01 -23.65 -7.24
C ALA A 83 17.96 -24.47 -6.48
N ALA A 84 18.01 -25.82 -6.56
CA ALA A 84 17.10 -26.69 -5.83
C ALA A 84 17.23 -26.53 -4.29
N HIS A 85 18.42 -26.17 -3.79
CA HIS A 85 18.66 -25.93 -2.38
C HIS A 85 18.35 -24.49 -1.98
N PHE A 86 18.93 -23.50 -2.66
CA PHE A 86 18.78 -22.09 -2.35
C PHE A 86 17.38 -21.53 -2.70
N GLN A 87 16.63 -22.21 -3.55
CA GLN A 87 15.28 -21.85 -4.00
C GLN A 87 15.19 -20.37 -4.42
N PRO A 88 16.01 -19.91 -5.39
CA PRO A 88 15.99 -18.53 -5.83
C PRO A 88 14.67 -18.19 -6.52
N SER A 89 14.13 -17.03 -6.18
CA SER A 89 13.04 -16.36 -6.88
C SER A 89 13.56 -15.09 -7.52
N LEU A 90 13.33 -14.92 -8.82
CA LEU A 90 13.70 -13.74 -9.59
C LEU A 90 12.42 -13.06 -10.08
N ASP A 91 12.13 -11.89 -9.53
CA ASP A 91 11.02 -11.04 -9.94
C ASP A 91 11.56 -9.95 -10.90
N TRP A 92 11.32 -10.14 -12.21
CA TRP A 92 11.70 -9.20 -13.25
C TRP A 92 10.71 -8.02 -13.28
N ARG A 93 11.24 -6.84 -13.05
CA ARG A 93 10.41 -5.65 -12.91
C ARG A 93 9.96 -5.06 -14.27
N LYS A 94 9.02 -4.13 -14.24
CA LYS A 94 8.36 -3.62 -15.44
C LYS A 94 9.18 -2.53 -16.15
N CYS A 95 10.01 -1.78 -15.43
CA CYS A 95 10.82 -0.71 -15.99
C CYS A 95 12.11 -1.19 -16.65
N LYS A 96 12.51 -0.49 -17.69
CA LYS A 96 13.83 -0.54 -18.30
C LYS A 96 14.66 0.62 -17.77
N PHE A 97 15.94 0.39 -17.53
CA PHE A 97 16.86 1.46 -17.17
C PHE A 97 18.19 1.34 -17.90
N THR A 98 18.85 2.47 -18.11
CA THR A 98 20.23 2.55 -18.57
C THR A 98 21.03 3.41 -17.61
N TRP A 99 22.29 3.02 -17.36
CA TRP A 99 23.17 3.70 -16.41
C TRP A 99 24.20 4.52 -17.15
N LEU A 100 24.01 5.83 -17.17
CA LEU A 100 24.90 6.80 -17.78
C LEU A 100 25.67 7.58 -16.71
N GLY A 101 26.69 8.30 -17.14
CA GLY A 101 27.34 9.38 -16.40
C GLY A 101 26.99 10.73 -16.97
N THR A 102 27.35 11.81 -16.26
CA THR A 102 27.21 13.18 -16.75
C THR A 102 28.31 14.07 -16.22
N THR A 103 28.65 15.10 -17.03
CA THR A 103 29.53 16.18 -16.60
C THR A 103 28.75 17.36 -15.97
N LEU A 104 27.45 17.28 -15.85
CA LEU A 104 26.61 18.29 -15.21
C LEU A 104 27.01 18.44 -13.72
N PRO A 105 27.36 19.63 -13.27
CA PRO A 105 27.60 19.89 -11.85
C PRO A 105 26.29 19.70 -11.06
N MET A 106 26.36 18.94 -9.98
CA MET A 106 25.23 18.69 -9.08
C MET A 106 25.69 18.85 -7.63
N ASP A 107 24.82 19.40 -6.79
CA ASP A 107 25.01 19.54 -5.34
C ASP A 107 23.94 18.83 -4.52
N ALA A 108 23.01 18.17 -5.21
CA ALA A 108 21.89 17.42 -4.64
C ALA A 108 21.69 16.07 -5.34
N PHE A 109 20.94 15.20 -4.72
CA PHE A 109 20.33 14.07 -5.43
C PHE A 109 19.17 14.61 -6.26
N THR A 110 19.19 14.43 -7.55
CA THR A 110 18.21 15.04 -8.47
C THR A 110 17.35 13.99 -9.14
N PHE A 111 16.05 14.17 -9.02
CA PHE A 111 15.05 13.42 -9.78
C PHE A 111 14.50 14.31 -10.89
N TRP A 112 14.52 13.84 -12.14
CA TRP A 112 13.84 14.48 -13.25
C TRP A 112 12.71 13.59 -13.76
N PHE A 113 11.58 14.19 -14.04
CA PHE A 113 10.42 13.53 -14.66
C PHE A 113 10.05 14.33 -15.89
N GLU A 114 10.12 13.65 -17.05
CA GLU A 114 9.92 14.27 -18.35
C GLU A 114 8.84 13.51 -19.12
N THR A 115 7.77 14.20 -19.50
CA THR A 115 6.71 13.65 -20.34
C THR A 115 7.08 13.89 -21.79
N THR A 116 7.12 12.83 -22.58
CA THR A 116 7.40 12.85 -24.02
C THR A 116 6.22 12.26 -24.80
N GLU A 117 6.27 12.36 -26.13
CA GLU A 117 5.31 11.69 -27.02
C GLU A 117 5.29 10.15 -26.87
N HIS A 118 6.33 9.56 -26.28
CA HIS A 118 6.45 8.12 -26.07
C HIS A 118 5.96 7.67 -24.68
N GLY A 119 5.82 8.61 -23.73
CA GLY A 119 5.52 8.37 -22.32
C GLY A 119 6.50 9.09 -21.39
N VAL A 120 6.51 8.69 -20.11
CA VAL A 120 7.33 9.33 -19.08
C VAL A 120 8.72 8.69 -19.00
N PHE A 121 9.75 9.53 -19.04
CA PHE A 121 11.13 9.19 -18.68
C PHE A 121 11.47 9.83 -17.35
N GLN A 122 12.12 9.06 -16.48
CA GLN A 122 12.55 9.52 -15.17
C GLN A 122 14.05 9.33 -14.99
N VAL A 123 14.68 10.25 -14.26
CA VAL A 123 16.12 10.25 -14.03
C VAL A 123 16.43 10.26 -12.55
N HIS A 124 17.42 9.44 -12.17
CA HIS A 124 18.08 9.46 -10.87
C HIS A 124 19.51 9.96 -11.07
N ALA A 125 19.80 11.19 -10.68
CA ALA A 125 21.11 11.77 -10.86
C ALA A 125 21.72 12.24 -9.53
N TYR A 126 23.03 12.04 -9.36
CA TYR A 126 23.76 12.48 -8.16
C TYR A 126 25.27 12.54 -8.42
N PRO A 127 25.99 13.43 -7.70
CA PRO A 127 27.44 13.54 -7.82
C PRO A 127 28.14 12.36 -7.14
N PHE A 128 29.21 11.81 -7.71
CA PHE A 128 30.02 10.79 -7.07
C PHE A 128 31.52 11.12 -7.07
N GLU A 129 31.95 12.02 -7.95
CA GLU A 129 33.32 12.51 -8.07
C GLU A 129 33.32 13.98 -8.54
N GLU A 130 34.47 14.66 -8.49
CA GLU A 130 34.56 16.02 -8.98
C GLU A 130 34.35 16.08 -10.50
N GLY A 131 33.40 16.92 -10.93
CA GLY A 131 33.04 17.05 -12.33
C GLY A 131 32.33 15.84 -12.96
N LEU A 132 31.96 14.83 -12.17
CA LEU A 132 31.27 13.64 -12.65
C LEU A 132 30.10 13.26 -11.75
N GLY A 133 28.98 12.95 -12.38
CA GLY A 133 27.76 12.46 -11.75
C GLY A 133 27.22 11.20 -12.41
N THR A 134 26.45 10.46 -11.66
CA THR A 134 25.60 9.36 -12.15
C THR A 134 24.36 9.95 -12.80
N PHE A 135 23.90 9.33 -13.89
CA PHE A 135 22.68 9.70 -14.61
C PHE A 135 21.94 8.43 -15.07
N ILE A 136 21.04 7.94 -14.24
CA ILE A 136 20.26 6.73 -14.54
C ILE A 136 18.96 7.16 -15.18
N VAL A 137 18.71 6.73 -16.41
CA VAL A 137 17.43 6.94 -17.09
C VAL A 137 16.58 5.70 -16.98
N GLU A 138 15.34 5.87 -16.55
CA GLU A 138 14.37 4.79 -16.35
C GLU A 138 13.03 5.15 -17.00
N CYS A 139 12.36 4.16 -17.59
CA CYS A 139 11.01 4.27 -18.16
C CYS A 139 10.32 2.90 -18.17
N THR A 140 9.01 2.88 -18.41
CA THR A 140 8.28 1.62 -18.58
C THR A 140 8.73 0.91 -19.87
N GLU A 141 8.55 -0.41 -19.93
CA GLU A 141 8.89 -1.18 -21.14
C GLU A 141 8.09 -0.70 -22.36
N ASP A 142 6.84 -0.28 -22.17
CA ASP A 142 6.00 0.26 -23.24
C ASP A 142 6.57 1.58 -23.80
N THR A 143 6.93 2.51 -22.91
CA THR A 143 7.59 3.79 -23.28
C THR A 143 8.92 3.53 -24.01
N TRP A 144 9.72 2.59 -23.52
CA TRP A 144 11.00 2.20 -24.11
C TRP A 144 10.85 1.67 -25.54
N ARG A 145 9.83 0.81 -25.78
CA ARG A 145 9.51 0.29 -27.12
C ARG A 145 8.97 1.35 -28.06
N LYS A 146 8.04 2.19 -27.59
CA LYS A 146 7.48 3.32 -28.36
C LYS A 146 8.56 4.32 -28.81
N ALA A 147 9.58 4.49 -27.98
CA ALA A 147 10.73 5.35 -28.30
C ALA A 147 11.76 4.68 -29.26
N GLY A 148 11.55 3.42 -29.65
CA GLY A 148 12.47 2.68 -30.52
C GLY A 148 13.80 2.30 -29.85
N LEU A 149 13.87 2.37 -28.53
CA LEU A 149 15.09 2.13 -27.76
C LEU A 149 15.43 0.64 -27.62
N ASP A 150 14.50 -0.24 -27.95
CA ASP A 150 14.69 -1.69 -28.03
C ASP A 150 15.60 -2.11 -29.19
N GLN A 151 15.74 -1.26 -30.21
CA GLN A 151 16.61 -1.46 -31.38
C GLN A 151 17.83 -0.52 -31.35
N ALA A 152 17.95 0.35 -30.34
CA ALA A 152 19.01 1.34 -30.24
C ALA A 152 20.31 0.73 -29.67
N ASP A 153 21.43 1.05 -30.30
CA ASP A 153 22.74 0.82 -29.72
C ASP A 153 23.09 1.86 -28.64
N GLU A 154 24.29 1.77 -28.07
CA GLU A 154 24.74 2.67 -27.02
C GLU A 154 24.81 4.14 -27.51
N ALA A 155 25.26 4.38 -28.74
CA ALA A 155 25.37 5.72 -29.32
C ALA A 155 24.00 6.35 -29.58
N ALA A 156 23.07 5.58 -30.15
CA ALA A 156 21.69 6.00 -30.39
C ALA A 156 20.95 6.26 -29.06
N THR A 157 21.14 5.42 -28.04
CA THR A 157 20.60 5.62 -26.69
C THR A 157 21.12 6.92 -26.09
N LEU A 158 22.42 7.18 -26.17
CA LEU A 158 23.03 8.40 -25.64
C LEU A 158 22.47 9.65 -26.31
N ALA A 159 22.42 9.65 -27.67
CA ALA A 159 21.87 10.77 -28.45
C ALA A 159 20.38 11.01 -28.14
N PHE A 160 19.60 9.96 -27.96
CA PHE A 160 18.20 10.07 -27.55
C PHE A 160 18.07 10.74 -26.17
N CYS A 161 18.82 10.26 -25.16
CA CYS A 161 18.79 10.83 -23.81
C CYS A 161 19.26 12.28 -23.79
N GLU A 162 20.37 12.61 -24.50
CA GLU A 162 20.83 14.02 -24.60
C GLU A 162 19.77 14.92 -25.24
N ARG A 163 19.02 14.42 -26.21
CA ARG A 163 17.95 15.19 -26.87
C ARG A 163 16.77 15.48 -25.94
N ILE A 164 16.22 14.48 -25.26
CA ILE A 164 15.03 14.66 -24.42
C ILE A 164 15.35 15.49 -23.17
N PHE A 165 16.59 15.44 -22.66
CA PHE A 165 17.02 16.18 -21.49
C PHE A 165 17.88 17.42 -21.81
N ALA A 166 17.97 17.85 -23.09
CA ALA A 166 18.86 18.94 -23.53
C ALA A 166 18.67 20.23 -22.72
N HIS A 167 17.43 20.59 -22.44
CA HIS A 167 17.06 21.80 -21.69
C HIS A 167 17.51 21.74 -20.21
N LYS A 168 17.64 20.55 -19.63
CA LYS A 168 18.11 20.35 -18.25
C LYS A 168 19.62 20.14 -18.19
N LEU A 169 20.21 19.59 -19.22
CA LEU A 169 21.65 19.36 -19.29
C LEU A 169 22.45 20.66 -19.50
N GLY A 170 21.83 21.73 -20.00
CA GLY A 170 22.48 23.04 -20.15
C GLY A 170 23.78 22.99 -20.98
N GLY A 171 23.88 22.11 -21.97
CA GLY A 171 25.06 21.91 -22.80
C GLY A 171 26.08 20.93 -22.25
N HIS A 172 25.88 20.39 -21.05
CA HIS A 172 26.69 19.28 -20.51
C HIS A 172 26.41 17.98 -21.24
N ARG A 173 27.40 17.08 -21.25
CA ARG A 173 27.33 15.80 -21.97
C ARG A 173 26.93 14.67 -21.04
N LEU A 174 26.25 13.69 -21.65
CA LEU A 174 26.12 12.37 -21.06
C LEU A 174 27.30 11.49 -21.47
N VAL A 175 27.69 10.57 -20.60
CA VAL A 175 28.82 9.66 -20.79
C VAL A 175 28.32 8.23 -20.66
N ALA A 176 28.57 7.42 -21.68
CA ALA A 176 28.26 6.00 -21.65
C ALA A 176 29.50 5.18 -21.25
N ASN A 177 29.28 4.05 -20.59
CA ASN A 177 30.30 3.07 -20.24
C ASN A 177 29.68 1.67 -20.26
N ARG A 178 29.55 1.08 -21.43
CA ARG A 178 28.78 -0.15 -21.68
C ARG A 178 27.35 -0.04 -21.15
N SER A 179 26.73 1.10 -21.41
CA SER A 179 25.42 1.50 -20.90
C SER A 179 24.32 0.93 -21.80
N ILE A 180 23.87 -0.27 -21.47
CA ILE A 180 22.77 -0.96 -22.16
C ILE A 180 21.50 -0.90 -21.33
N TRP A 181 20.35 -0.91 -22.01
CA TRP A 181 19.05 -1.02 -21.36
C TRP A 181 18.89 -2.38 -20.71
N ARG A 182 18.48 -2.38 -19.46
CA ARG A 182 18.28 -3.57 -18.62
C ARG A 182 16.98 -3.48 -17.85
N THR A 183 16.49 -4.66 -17.44
CA THR A 183 15.42 -4.77 -16.44
C THR A 183 16.06 -5.18 -15.11
N PHE A 184 15.59 -4.57 -14.03
CA PHE A 184 16.09 -4.91 -12.70
C PHE A 184 15.37 -6.18 -12.19
N PRO A 185 16.08 -7.23 -11.77
CA PRO A 185 15.50 -8.36 -11.07
C PRO A 185 15.60 -8.21 -9.56
N THR A 186 14.49 -8.41 -8.86
CA THR A 186 14.51 -8.61 -7.42
C THR A 186 14.81 -10.07 -7.13
N VAL A 187 15.98 -10.35 -6.59
CA VAL A 187 16.43 -11.70 -6.20
C VAL A 187 16.06 -11.95 -4.74
N ARG A 188 15.50 -13.12 -4.45
CA ARG A 188 15.28 -13.65 -3.11
C ARG A 188 15.63 -15.13 -3.10
N CYS A 189 16.27 -15.61 -2.03
CA CYS A 189 16.55 -17.03 -1.84
C CYS A 189 15.81 -17.57 -0.62
N GLY A 190 15.32 -18.80 -0.73
CA GLY A 190 14.64 -19.51 0.36
C GLY A 190 15.56 -19.73 1.55
N THR A 191 16.81 -20.11 1.29
CA THR A 191 17.93 -20.12 2.25
C THR A 191 19.19 -19.52 1.61
N TRP A 192 20.11 -19.03 2.45
CA TRP A 192 21.40 -18.50 2.00
C TRP A 192 22.57 -19.46 2.30
N VAL A 193 22.32 -20.49 3.09
CA VAL A 193 23.37 -21.39 3.62
C VAL A 193 23.23 -22.80 3.04
N LYS A 194 24.33 -23.37 2.59
CA LYS A 194 24.46 -24.77 2.18
C LYS A 194 25.79 -25.33 2.66
N ASP A 195 25.76 -26.27 3.60
CA ASP A 195 26.96 -26.87 4.20
C ASP A 195 27.94 -25.79 4.71
N ARG A 196 29.13 -25.69 4.10
CA ARG A 196 30.16 -24.66 4.38
C ARG A 196 30.03 -23.42 3.48
N MET A 197 28.98 -23.31 2.68
CA MET A 197 28.80 -22.23 1.70
C MET A 197 27.70 -21.28 2.15
N VAL A 198 27.93 -19.97 1.98
CA VAL A 198 26.94 -18.91 2.27
C VAL A 198 26.89 -17.90 1.12
N LEU A 199 25.67 -17.54 0.70
CA LEU A 199 25.42 -16.44 -0.22
C LEU A 199 25.34 -15.12 0.55
N ILE A 200 25.97 -14.05 0.03
CA ILE A 200 25.85 -12.68 0.55
C ILE A 200 25.67 -11.67 -0.59
N GLY A 201 25.17 -10.48 -0.26
CA GLY A 201 24.95 -9.40 -1.21
C GLY A 201 24.02 -9.81 -2.37
N ASP A 202 24.30 -9.33 -3.58
CA ASP A 202 23.43 -9.56 -4.74
C ASP A 202 23.35 -11.05 -5.18
N ALA A 203 24.24 -11.91 -4.69
CA ALA A 203 24.11 -13.35 -4.88
C ALA A 203 22.94 -13.93 -4.05
N ALA A 204 22.67 -13.39 -2.85
CA ALA A 204 21.61 -13.83 -1.96
C ALA A 204 20.30 -13.06 -2.20
N HIS A 205 20.41 -11.75 -2.38
CA HIS A 205 19.26 -10.83 -2.45
C HIS A 205 19.63 -9.51 -3.12
N THR A 206 18.72 -8.93 -3.89
CA THR A 206 18.91 -7.61 -4.48
C THR A 206 17.91 -6.60 -3.93
N ALA A 207 18.28 -5.33 -3.89
CA ALA A 207 17.40 -4.21 -3.59
C ALA A 207 17.51 -3.17 -4.70
N HIS A 208 16.37 -2.68 -5.19
CA HIS A 208 16.33 -1.71 -6.28
C HIS A 208 17.13 -0.44 -5.94
N PHE A 209 17.81 0.13 -6.95
CA PHE A 209 18.70 1.28 -6.80
C PHE A 209 17.98 2.57 -6.33
N SER A 210 16.65 2.65 -6.49
CA SER A 210 15.86 3.84 -6.10
C SER A 210 15.92 4.23 -4.62
N ILE A 211 16.45 3.36 -3.74
CA ILE A 211 16.70 3.67 -2.32
C ILE A 211 18.21 3.72 -1.98
N GLY A 212 19.09 3.51 -2.98
CA GLY A 212 20.54 3.64 -2.81
C GLY A 212 21.17 2.66 -1.82
N SER A 213 20.63 1.45 -1.61
CA SER A 213 21.03 0.59 -0.49
C SER A 213 21.78 -0.70 -0.88
N GLY A 214 21.96 -1.02 -2.17
CA GLY A 214 22.52 -2.31 -2.59
C GLY A 214 23.93 -2.57 -2.03
N THR A 215 24.87 -1.64 -2.25
CA THR A 215 26.25 -1.75 -1.73
C THR A 215 26.29 -1.78 -0.20
N LYS A 216 25.46 -0.96 0.46
CA LYS A 216 25.34 -0.94 1.92
C LYS A 216 24.87 -2.29 2.45
N LEU A 217 23.85 -2.92 1.84
CA LEU A 217 23.37 -4.24 2.21
C LEU A 217 24.47 -5.30 2.13
N ALA A 218 25.23 -5.34 1.04
CA ALA A 218 26.31 -6.30 0.87
C ALA A 218 27.43 -6.12 1.92
N MET A 219 27.77 -4.88 2.26
CA MET A 219 28.74 -4.60 3.34
C MET A 219 28.20 -5.02 4.72
N GLU A 220 26.94 -4.75 5.00
CA GLU A 220 26.29 -5.16 6.26
C GLU A 220 26.17 -6.70 6.37
N ASP A 221 25.98 -7.42 5.26
CA ASP A 221 26.00 -8.89 5.26
C ASP A 221 27.40 -9.40 5.65
N ALA A 222 28.47 -8.83 5.08
CA ALA A 222 29.84 -9.21 5.42
C ALA A 222 30.14 -8.94 6.90
N ILE A 223 29.72 -7.79 7.43
CA ILE A 223 29.86 -7.44 8.85
C ILE A 223 29.10 -8.44 9.73
N ALA A 224 27.82 -8.69 9.44
CA ALA A 224 26.99 -9.60 10.20
C ALA A 224 27.53 -11.06 10.17
N LEU A 225 28.09 -11.49 9.03
CA LEU A 225 28.74 -12.78 8.91
C LEU A 225 29.96 -12.86 9.83
N CYS A 226 30.85 -11.86 9.82
CA CYS A 226 32.00 -11.79 10.73
C CYS A 226 31.58 -11.79 12.19
N GLU A 227 30.56 -10.99 12.55
CA GLU A 227 30.02 -10.95 13.92
C GLU A 227 29.44 -12.30 14.37
N ALA A 228 28.82 -13.06 13.46
CA ALA A 228 28.34 -14.41 13.76
C ALA A 228 29.51 -15.34 14.16
N PHE A 229 30.61 -15.31 13.41
CA PHE A 229 31.80 -16.10 13.73
C PHE A 229 32.47 -15.63 15.04
N VAL A 230 32.52 -14.33 15.30
CA VAL A 230 33.02 -13.80 16.60
C VAL A 230 32.17 -14.29 17.77
N ARG A 231 30.87 -14.39 17.59
CA ARG A 231 29.91 -14.77 18.64
C ARG A 231 29.81 -16.29 18.86
N HIS A 232 29.82 -17.07 17.79
CA HIS A 232 29.51 -18.50 17.82
C HIS A 232 30.76 -19.39 17.59
N GLY A 233 31.89 -18.80 17.20
CA GLY A 233 33.13 -19.51 16.93
C GLY A 233 33.19 -20.17 15.56
N CYS A 234 34.30 -20.90 15.32
CA CYS A 234 34.60 -21.56 14.05
C CYS A 234 34.50 -23.10 14.12
N ASP A 235 34.17 -23.68 15.28
CA ASP A 235 34.17 -25.13 15.48
C ASP A 235 33.04 -25.85 14.73
N ASP A 236 31.89 -25.19 14.58
CA ASP A 236 30.75 -25.65 13.77
C ASP A 236 30.34 -24.56 12.76
N VAL A 237 31.02 -24.54 11.63
CA VAL A 237 30.76 -23.57 10.55
C VAL A 237 29.31 -23.60 10.09
N PRO A 238 28.67 -24.77 9.81
CA PRO A 238 27.25 -24.79 9.42
C PRO A 238 26.31 -24.21 10.48
N ALA A 239 26.54 -24.42 11.75
CA ALA A 239 25.71 -23.83 12.82
C ALA A 239 25.87 -22.31 12.88
N THR A 240 27.09 -21.79 12.78
CA THR A 240 27.40 -20.36 12.75
C THR A 240 26.76 -19.68 11.53
N LEU A 241 26.78 -20.32 10.36
CA LEU A 241 26.14 -19.79 9.14
C LEU A 241 24.61 -19.74 9.29
N ARG A 242 23.99 -20.74 9.91
CA ARG A 242 22.53 -20.69 10.20
C ARG A 242 22.20 -19.55 11.13
N ALA A 243 22.97 -19.33 12.20
CA ALA A 243 22.77 -18.20 13.12
C ALA A 243 22.93 -16.83 12.41
N TYR A 244 23.88 -16.73 11.46
CA TYR A 244 24.00 -15.54 10.60
C TYR A 244 22.73 -15.32 9.76
N GLU A 245 22.25 -16.34 9.04
CA GLU A 245 21.04 -16.22 8.19
C GLU A 245 19.82 -15.82 9.01
N GLU A 246 19.57 -16.48 10.15
CA GLU A 246 18.45 -16.18 11.06
C GLU A 246 18.49 -14.74 11.57
N GLY A 247 19.65 -14.25 11.98
CA GLY A 247 19.83 -12.91 12.50
C GLY A 247 19.71 -11.82 11.44
N ARG A 248 20.23 -12.05 10.24
CA ARG A 248 20.35 -11.02 9.19
C ARG A 248 19.14 -10.94 8.26
N LYS A 249 18.50 -12.06 7.96
CA LYS A 249 17.45 -12.18 6.94
C LYS A 249 16.25 -11.25 7.17
N VAL A 250 15.85 -11.05 8.41
CA VAL A 250 14.72 -10.18 8.77
C VAL A 250 14.96 -8.74 8.36
N ASP A 251 16.15 -8.21 8.58
CA ASP A 251 16.47 -6.82 8.25
C ASP A 251 16.62 -6.60 6.74
N VAL A 252 17.18 -7.58 6.04
CA VAL A 252 17.23 -7.60 4.59
C VAL A 252 15.83 -7.60 3.97
N LEU A 253 14.94 -8.47 4.44
CA LEU A 253 13.56 -8.52 3.96
C LEU A 253 12.80 -7.22 4.19
N LYS A 254 12.99 -6.56 5.35
CA LYS A 254 12.41 -5.22 5.60
C LYS A 254 12.91 -4.18 4.59
N LEU A 255 14.19 -4.20 4.27
CA LEU A 255 14.76 -3.25 3.32
C LEU A 255 14.34 -3.57 1.88
N GLN A 256 14.35 -4.85 1.48
CA GLN A 256 13.81 -5.27 0.18
C GLN A 256 12.36 -4.85 -0.02
N LYS A 257 11.52 -4.99 1.02
CA LYS A 257 10.12 -4.54 0.97
C LYS A 257 10.01 -3.03 0.75
N ALA A 258 10.85 -2.23 1.41
CA ALA A 258 10.86 -0.79 1.20
C ALA A 258 11.38 -0.40 -0.20
N ALA A 259 12.41 -1.10 -0.70
CA ALA A 259 12.92 -0.92 -2.06
C ALA A 259 11.89 -1.30 -3.12
N GLN A 260 11.18 -2.40 -2.91
CA GLN A 260 10.10 -2.85 -3.77
C GLN A 260 8.96 -1.81 -3.84
N THR A 261 8.52 -1.31 -2.68
CA THR A 261 7.49 -0.27 -2.62
C THR A 261 7.92 1.02 -3.32
N SER A 262 9.20 1.40 -3.19
CA SER A 262 9.78 2.54 -3.90
C SER A 262 9.82 2.32 -5.42
N LEU A 263 10.24 1.14 -5.86
CA LEU A 263 10.28 0.75 -7.26
C LEU A 263 8.88 0.77 -7.90
N GLU A 264 7.89 0.18 -7.23
CA GLU A 264 6.50 0.16 -7.71
C GLU A 264 5.92 1.57 -7.89
N TRP A 265 6.38 2.53 -7.08
CA TRP A 265 6.03 3.94 -7.28
C TRP A 265 6.61 4.48 -8.60
N PHE A 266 7.88 4.19 -8.92
CA PHE A 266 8.51 4.61 -10.17
C PHE A 266 7.90 3.93 -11.39
N GLU A 267 7.52 2.65 -11.30
CA GLU A 267 6.79 1.93 -12.35
C GLU A 267 5.41 2.54 -12.68
N ASN A 268 4.88 3.35 -11.77
CA ASN A 268 3.57 3.99 -11.91
C ASN A 268 3.67 5.54 -11.81
N SER A 269 4.83 6.12 -12.02
CA SER A 269 5.07 7.57 -11.86
C SER A 269 4.20 8.43 -12.77
N GLU A 270 3.83 7.93 -13.96
CA GLU A 270 2.90 8.58 -14.90
C GLU A 270 1.56 8.97 -14.23
N ARG A 271 1.12 8.19 -13.24
CA ARG A 271 -0.08 8.42 -12.44
C ARG A 271 -0.08 9.77 -11.71
N TYR A 272 1.09 10.32 -11.42
CA TYR A 272 1.26 11.49 -10.57
C TYR A 272 1.71 12.74 -11.34
N MET A 273 1.89 12.66 -12.65
CA MET A 273 2.45 13.76 -13.44
C MET A 273 1.59 15.04 -13.44
N ASP A 274 0.28 14.90 -13.16
CA ASP A 274 -0.66 16.02 -13.05
C ASP A 274 -0.74 16.62 -11.63
N GLN A 275 0.02 16.09 -10.65
CA GLN A 275 0.05 16.67 -9.30
C GLN A 275 0.77 18.02 -9.28
N ASP A 276 0.39 18.88 -8.33
CA ASP A 276 1.19 20.07 -8.01
C ASP A 276 2.63 19.66 -7.65
N PRO A 277 3.65 20.43 -8.06
CA PRO A 277 5.05 20.06 -7.81
C PRO A 277 5.40 19.79 -6.34
N VAL A 278 4.76 20.47 -5.39
CA VAL A 278 4.96 20.25 -3.95
C VAL A 278 4.29 18.95 -3.49
N GLU A 279 3.05 18.70 -3.93
CA GLU A 279 2.33 17.44 -3.67
C GLU A 279 3.10 16.25 -4.26
N PHE A 280 3.56 16.37 -5.51
CA PHE A 280 4.38 15.36 -6.18
C PHE A 280 5.67 15.07 -5.41
N THR A 281 6.41 16.12 -5.00
CA THR A 281 7.65 15.96 -4.23
C THR A 281 7.38 15.28 -2.89
N PHE A 282 6.32 15.66 -2.18
CA PHE A 282 5.95 15.01 -0.92
C PHE A 282 5.57 13.53 -1.15
N ASN A 283 4.84 13.23 -2.23
CA ASN A 283 4.49 11.87 -2.64
C ASN A 283 5.76 11.05 -2.94
N LEU A 284 6.70 11.60 -3.72
CA LEU A 284 7.99 10.97 -4.01
C LEU A 284 8.81 10.71 -2.73
N MET A 285 8.90 11.67 -1.81
CA MET A 285 9.66 11.50 -0.56
C MET A 285 9.08 10.41 0.34
N THR A 286 7.76 10.23 0.34
CA THR A 286 7.06 9.24 1.18
C THR A 286 6.78 7.90 0.48
N ARG A 287 7.22 7.70 -0.77
CA ARG A 287 6.89 6.55 -1.62
C ARG A 287 7.21 5.19 -1.01
N SER A 288 8.32 5.08 -0.28
CA SER A 288 8.77 3.82 0.33
C SER A 288 8.01 3.44 1.60
N LYS A 289 7.13 4.31 2.12
CA LYS A 289 6.44 4.21 3.41
C LYS A 289 7.38 4.12 4.64
N ARG A 290 8.70 4.25 4.44
CA ARG A 290 9.68 4.37 5.54
C ARG A 290 9.77 5.80 6.05
N ILE A 291 9.67 6.77 5.15
CA ILE A 291 9.55 8.19 5.47
C ILE A 291 8.07 8.51 5.51
N THR A 292 7.60 8.97 6.65
CA THR A 292 6.22 9.38 6.91
C THR A 292 6.15 10.90 7.04
N TYR A 293 4.96 11.45 7.18
CA TYR A 293 4.74 12.88 7.36
C TYR A 293 5.56 13.44 8.53
N GLU A 294 5.49 12.85 9.72
CA GLU A 294 6.24 13.31 10.89
C GLU A 294 7.74 13.05 10.77
N ASN A 295 8.15 11.96 10.11
CA ASN A 295 9.56 11.70 9.86
C ASN A 295 10.15 12.72 8.87
N LEU A 296 9.41 13.07 7.83
CA LEU A 296 9.82 14.11 6.88
C LEU A 296 9.82 15.49 7.51
N LYS A 297 8.83 15.81 8.35
CA LYS A 297 8.75 17.07 9.10
C LYS A 297 9.97 17.32 9.99
N LYS A 298 10.55 16.26 10.58
CA LYS A 298 11.79 16.35 11.36
C LYS A 298 13.02 16.64 10.49
N ARG A 299 13.01 16.27 9.22
CA ARG A 299 14.13 16.48 8.28
C ARG A 299 14.00 17.79 7.54
N ASP A 300 12.83 18.03 6.99
CA ASP A 300 12.47 19.19 6.19
C ASP A 300 11.10 19.72 6.60
N PRO A 301 11.04 20.54 7.66
CA PRO A 301 9.78 21.11 8.13
C PRO A 301 9.14 22.05 7.09
N GLU A 302 9.95 22.69 6.22
CA GLU A 302 9.46 23.65 5.23
C GLU A 302 8.72 22.93 4.08
N LEU A 303 9.26 21.83 3.56
CA LEU A 303 8.57 21.04 2.55
C LEU A 303 7.22 20.53 3.10
N VAL A 304 7.21 20.01 4.35
CA VAL A 304 5.97 19.50 4.95
C VAL A 304 4.98 20.64 5.19
N ARG A 305 5.42 21.82 5.61
CA ARG A 305 4.56 23.01 5.74
C ARG A 305 3.92 23.39 4.40
N ARG A 306 4.72 23.41 3.32
CA ARG A 306 4.23 23.71 1.96
C ARG A 306 3.24 22.67 1.47
N ALA A 307 3.51 21.38 1.66
CA ALA A 307 2.63 20.29 1.27
C ALA A 307 1.31 20.31 2.07
N THR A 308 1.38 20.60 3.37
CA THR A 308 0.22 20.81 4.24
C THR A 308 -0.64 21.97 3.75
N ALA A 309 -0.04 23.12 3.48
CA ALA A 309 -0.74 24.29 2.99
C ALA A 309 -1.39 24.03 1.62
N HIS A 310 -0.67 23.41 0.70
CA HIS A 310 -1.24 23.02 -0.60
C HIS A 310 -2.45 22.11 -0.44
N TYR A 311 -2.33 21.07 0.40
CA TYR A 311 -3.43 20.13 0.66
C TYR A 311 -4.65 20.83 1.27
N ALA A 312 -4.44 21.63 2.31
CA ALA A 312 -5.51 22.35 2.99
C ALA A 312 -6.28 23.29 2.03
N LEU A 313 -5.55 24.07 1.23
CA LEU A 313 -6.16 25.03 0.28
C LEU A 313 -6.83 24.35 -0.90
N SER A 314 -6.21 23.32 -1.48
CA SER A 314 -6.74 22.61 -2.66
C SER A 314 -7.90 21.68 -2.34
N ARG A 315 -7.93 21.10 -1.13
CA ARG A 315 -8.93 20.07 -0.74
C ARG A 315 -9.95 20.57 0.29
N GLY A 316 -9.66 21.64 1.03
CA GLY A 316 -10.52 22.15 2.09
C GLY A 316 -11.35 23.40 1.72
N GLY A 317 -10.99 24.05 0.61
CA GLY A 317 -11.63 25.28 0.15
C GLY A 317 -11.23 26.52 0.95
N ALA A 318 -11.80 27.66 0.61
CA ALA A 318 -11.39 28.99 1.09
C ALA A 318 -11.54 29.25 2.61
N ARG A 319 -12.21 28.37 3.33
CA ARG A 319 -12.47 28.52 4.77
C ARG A 319 -11.50 27.74 5.67
N VAL A 320 -10.62 26.95 5.07
CA VAL A 320 -9.66 26.12 5.80
C VAL A 320 -8.35 26.86 5.95
N ALA A 321 -7.80 26.87 7.17
CA ALA A 321 -6.48 27.48 7.41
C ALA A 321 -5.38 26.72 6.66
N ALA A 322 -4.43 27.44 6.08
CA ALA A 322 -3.30 26.82 5.36
C ALA A 322 -2.42 25.92 6.24
N ALA A 323 -2.47 26.08 7.55
CA ALA A 323 -1.77 25.23 8.52
C ALA A 323 -2.59 24.00 8.96
N GLU A 324 -3.82 23.81 8.41
CA GLU A 324 -4.67 22.68 8.82
C GLU A 324 -4.06 21.35 8.42
N VAL A 325 -3.90 20.48 9.38
CA VAL A 325 -3.32 19.15 9.21
C VAL A 325 -4.22 18.30 8.29
N PRO A 326 -3.68 17.57 7.30
CA PRO A 326 -4.47 16.90 6.26
C PRO A 326 -5.65 16.07 6.76
N ALA A 327 -5.46 15.31 7.84
CA ALA A 327 -6.53 14.49 8.40
C ALA A 327 -7.71 15.30 8.96
N PHE A 328 -7.49 16.56 9.34
CA PHE A 328 -8.53 17.45 9.88
C PHE A 328 -9.11 18.43 8.84
N VAL A 329 -8.66 18.35 7.59
CA VAL A 329 -9.29 19.10 6.51
C VAL A 329 -10.68 18.52 6.24
N PRO A 330 -11.76 19.33 6.29
CA PRO A 330 -13.12 18.85 6.02
C PRO A 330 -13.25 18.18 4.66
N TYR A 331 -14.26 17.34 4.51
CA TYR A 331 -14.55 16.67 3.27
C TYR A 331 -16.04 16.62 2.97
N GLN A 332 -16.41 16.78 1.72
CA GLN A 332 -17.79 16.72 1.29
C GLN A 332 -17.98 15.64 0.22
N LEU A 333 -19.00 14.79 0.42
CA LEU A 333 -19.51 13.85 -0.57
C LEU A 333 -21.02 14.08 -0.70
N ARG A 334 -21.49 14.50 -1.86
CA ARG A 334 -22.87 14.98 -2.06
C ARG A 334 -23.22 16.02 -1.00
N ASP A 335 -24.32 15.84 -0.28
CA ASP A 335 -24.74 16.74 0.82
C ASP A 335 -24.17 16.36 2.18
N MET A 336 -23.40 15.27 2.27
CA MET A 336 -22.75 14.87 3.51
C MET A 336 -21.44 15.64 3.72
N HIS A 337 -21.38 16.41 4.82
CA HIS A 337 -20.18 17.14 5.25
C HIS A 337 -19.51 16.40 6.41
N LEU A 338 -18.24 16.05 6.24
CA LEU A 338 -17.37 15.46 7.26
C LEU A 338 -16.47 16.55 7.84
N ALA A 339 -16.43 16.65 9.17
CA ALA A 339 -15.57 17.61 9.86
C ALA A 339 -14.08 17.30 9.74
N ASN A 340 -13.74 16.05 9.48
CA ASN A 340 -12.39 15.57 9.25
C ASN A 340 -12.43 14.27 8.40
N ARG A 341 -11.24 13.77 8.02
CA ARG A 341 -11.07 12.62 7.12
C ARG A 341 -10.80 11.29 7.82
N ILE A 342 -10.93 11.26 9.14
CA ILE A 342 -10.74 10.08 9.98
C ILE A 342 -12.04 9.29 10.03
N VAL A 343 -11.97 8.01 9.60
CA VAL A 343 -13.13 7.13 9.54
C VAL A 343 -12.94 5.95 10.49
N VAL A 344 -13.98 5.62 11.25
CA VAL A 344 -14.06 4.34 11.99
C VAL A 344 -14.45 3.27 11.02
N SER A 345 -13.51 2.34 10.73
CA SER A 345 -13.72 1.21 9.81
C SER A 345 -14.81 0.26 10.34
N PRO A 346 -15.59 -0.39 9.47
CA PRO A 346 -16.52 -1.46 9.87
C PRO A 346 -15.82 -2.57 10.67
N MET A 347 -16.37 -2.91 11.83
CA MET A 347 -15.80 -3.93 12.73
C MET A 347 -16.91 -4.76 13.35
N CYS A 348 -17.06 -6.02 12.91
CA CYS A 348 -18.09 -6.92 13.44
C CYS A 348 -17.92 -7.13 14.94
N GLN A 349 -18.99 -6.95 15.68
CA GLN A 349 -19.06 -7.11 17.14
C GLN A 349 -19.62 -8.46 17.55
N TYR A 350 -20.40 -9.09 16.68
CA TYR A 350 -21.01 -10.41 16.90
C TYR A 350 -21.82 -10.49 18.22
N SER A 351 -22.48 -9.39 18.61
CA SER A 351 -23.19 -9.23 19.88
C SER A 351 -24.68 -9.05 19.72
N ALA A 352 -25.19 -9.10 18.50
CA ALA A 352 -26.63 -8.96 18.23
C ALA A 352 -27.39 -10.26 18.54
N VAL A 353 -28.64 -10.11 18.95
CA VAL A 353 -29.58 -11.22 19.09
C VAL A 353 -30.67 -11.05 18.01
N ASP A 354 -30.87 -12.07 17.17
CA ASP A 354 -31.80 -12.02 16.05
C ASP A 354 -31.63 -10.79 15.13
N GLY A 355 -30.38 -10.37 14.95
CA GLY A 355 -30.03 -9.21 14.14
C GLY A 355 -30.32 -7.85 14.78
N LEU A 356 -30.82 -7.79 16.00
CA LEU A 356 -31.14 -6.54 16.69
C LEU A 356 -29.86 -5.93 17.30
N PRO A 357 -29.45 -4.71 16.88
CA PRO A 357 -28.43 -3.98 17.59
C PRO A 357 -28.95 -3.52 18.96
N ASP A 358 -28.09 -3.56 19.96
CA ASP A 358 -28.42 -3.29 21.36
C ASP A 358 -27.53 -2.19 21.99
N ASP A 359 -27.47 -2.15 23.32
CA ASP A 359 -26.65 -1.18 24.03
C ASP A 359 -25.14 -1.35 23.80
N TRP A 360 -24.65 -2.56 23.50
CA TRP A 360 -23.27 -2.75 23.09
C TRP A 360 -22.93 -1.95 21.85
N HIS A 361 -23.79 -2.02 20.84
CA HIS A 361 -23.63 -1.30 19.57
C HIS A 361 -23.75 0.23 19.79
N LEU A 362 -24.66 0.67 20.66
CA LEU A 362 -24.77 2.08 21.04
C LEU A 362 -23.46 2.59 21.68
N VAL A 363 -22.91 1.85 22.64
CA VAL A 363 -21.66 2.22 23.32
C VAL A 363 -20.48 2.17 22.33
N HIS A 364 -20.41 1.12 21.51
CA HIS A 364 -19.33 0.94 20.53
C HIS A 364 -19.29 2.07 19.50
N LEU A 365 -20.39 2.33 18.83
CA LEU A 365 -20.46 3.36 17.78
C LEU A 365 -20.53 4.77 18.37
N GLY A 366 -21.33 4.96 19.43
CA GLY A 366 -21.52 6.24 20.09
C GLY A 366 -20.26 6.80 20.72
N SER A 367 -19.42 5.97 21.36
CA SER A 367 -18.15 6.43 21.94
C SER A 367 -17.18 6.96 20.87
N ARG A 368 -17.09 6.32 19.71
CA ARG A 368 -16.22 6.72 18.61
C ARG A 368 -16.73 7.97 17.89
N ALA A 369 -18.05 8.11 17.77
CA ALA A 369 -18.67 9.32 17.26
C ALA A 369 -18.40 10.51 18.20
N VAL A 370 -18.64 10.33 19.50
CA VAL A 370 -18.32 11.33 20.55
C VAL A 370 -16.81 11.60 20.60
N GLY A 371 -15.99 10.60 20.24
CA GLY A 371 -14.54 10.70 20.11
C GLY A 371 -14.03 11.50 18.91
N GLY A 372 -14.94 12.08 18.09
CA GLY A 372 -14.62 13.10 17.09
C GLY A 372 -14.24 12.55 15.72
N ALA A 373 -14.43 11.24 15.41
CA ALA A 373 -14.26 10.72 14.06
C ALA A 373 -15.19 11.45 13.07
N GLY A 374 -14.72 11.70 11.84
CA GLY A 374 -15.54 12.36 10.81
C GLY A 374 -16.71 11.47 10.36
N LEU A 375 -16.45 10.18 10.21
CA LEU A 375 -17.44 9.16 9.82
C LEU A 375 -17.28 7.91 10.67
N VAL A 376 -18.40 7.35 11.12
CA VAL A 376 -18.45 6.04 11.79
C VAL A 376 -19.24 5.10 10.89
N ILE A 377 -18.62 3.97 10.47
CA ILE A 377 -19.29 2.95 9.68
C ILE A 377 -19.63 1.77 10.59
N THR A 378 -20.88 1.30 10.54
CA THR A 378 -21.32 0.15 11.33
C THR A 378 -20.59 -1.13 10.92
N GLU A 379 -20.66 -2.14 11.74
CA GLU A 379 -20.30 -3.50 11.32
C GLU A 379 -21.12 -3.96 10.12
N ALA A 380 -20.64 -5.04 9.45
CA ALA A 380 -21.39 -5.68 8.37
C ALA A 380 -22.78 -6.08 8.84
N THR A 381 -23.78 -5.32 8.41
CA THR A 381 -25.18 -5.46 8.75
C THR A 381 -25.91 -6.23 7.66
N SER A 382 -26.54 -7.33 7.99
CA SER A 382 -27.11 -8.23 7.00
C SER A 382 -28.41 -7.70 6.40
N ALA A 383 -28.54 -7.82 5.06
CA ALA A 383 -29.74 -7.48 4.32
C ALA A 383 -30.88 -8.51 4.50
N SER A 384 -30.53 -9.75 4.90
CA SER A 384 -31.46 -10.86 5.11
C SER A 384 -30.97 -11.76 6.25
N ALA A 385 -31.85 -12.60 6.81
CA ALA A 385 -31.50 -13.48 7.92
C ALA A 385 -30.41 -14.51 7.53
N ASP A 386 -30.47 -15.04 6.30
CA ASP A 386 -29.50 -15.99 5.75
C ASP A 386 -28.18 -15.33 5.30
N GLY A 387 -28.15 -14.00 5.21
CA GLY A 387 -26.96 -13.22 4.87
C GLY A 387 -25.99 -12.96 6.02
N ARG A 388 -26.31 -13.34 7.26
CA ARG A 388 -25.43 -13.16 8.42
C ARG A 388 -24.17 -14.02 8.32
N ILE A 389 -23.05 -13.51 8.85
CA ILE A 389 -21.83 -14.31 9.01
C ILE A 389 -22.04 -15.32 10.12
N THR A 390 -22.48 -14.84 11.30
CA THR A 390 -22.72 -15.59 12.51
C THR A 390 -24.11 -15.27 13.07
N PRO A 391 -24.67 -16.08 13.99
CA PRO A 391 -25.91 -15.72 14.70
C PRO A 391 -25.87 -14.37 15.40
N GLY A 392 -24.66 -13.91 15.80
CA GLY A 392 -24.43 -12.63 16.50
C GLY A 392 -24.31 -11.40 15.61
N CYS A 393 -24.48 -11.51 14.27
CA CYS A 393 -24.43 -10.37 13.37
C CYS A 393 -25.68 -9.51 13.46
N THR A 394 -25.50 -8.21 13.30
CA THR A 394 -26.61 -7.25 13.14
C THR A 394 -27.29 -7.42 11.78
N GLY A 395 -28.53 -6.95 11.68
CA GLY A 395 -29.33 -6.95 10.47
C GLY A 395 -30.24 -5.72 10.35
N ILE A 396 -30.86 -5.60 9.17
CA ILE A 396 -31.84 -4.55 8.90
C ILE A 396 -32.95 -5.07 7.96
N TRP A 397 -33.30 -6.34 8.09
CA TRP A 397 -34.36 -6.98 7.27
C TRP A 397 -35.76 -6.89 7.89
N THR A 398 -35.89 -6.37 9.13
CA THR A 398 -37.18 -6.11 9.82
C THR A 398 -37.30 -4.68 10.28
N GLU A 399 -38.54 -4.23 10.51
CA GLU A 399 -38.83 -2.91 11.05
C GLU A 399 -38.33 -2.74 12.50
N ALA A 400 -38.32 -3.81 13.30
CA ALA A 400 -37.79 -3.79 14.65
C ALA A 400 -36.29 -3.50 14.66
N GLN A 401 -35.54 -4.10 13.72
CA GLN A 401 -34.11 -3.82 13.56
C GLN A 401 -33.85 -2.38 13.10
N ALA A 402 -34.65 -1.86 12.15
CA ALA A 402 -34.59 -0.48 11.70
C ALA A 402 -34.86 0.51 12.87
N ALA A 403 -35.85 0.24 13.70
CA ALA A 403 -36.13 1.03 14.89
C ALA A 403 -34.99 1.02 15.92
N ALA A 404 -34.35 -0.13 16.13
CA ALA A 404 -33.17 -0.24 17.00
C ALA A 404 -31.97 0.56 16.43
N TRP A 405 -31.72 0.54 15.13
CA TRP A 405 -30.72 1.38 14.46
C TRP A 405 -31.05 2.85 14.57
N THR A 406 -32.34 3.26 14.43
CA THR A 406 -32.78 4.67 14.59
C THR A 406 -32.35 5.25 15.92
N ARG A 407 -32.40 4.47 17.02
CA ARG A 407 -31.93 4.88 18.34
C ARG A 407 -30.46 5.25 18.34
N ILE A 408 -29.61 4.44 17.68
CA ILE A 408 -28.16 4.64 17.61
C ILE A 408 -27.82 5.83 16.73
N VAL A 409 -28.42 5.92 15.55
CA VAL A 409 -28.25 7.07 14.62
C VAL A 409 -28.62 8.38 15.30
N ARG A 410 -29.75 8.42 15.98
CA ARG A 410 -30.20 9.60 16.73
C ARG A 410 -29.21 10.00 17.83
N PHE A 411 -28.62 9.02 18.55
CA PHE A 411 -27.60 9.31 19.56
C PHE A 411 -26.38 9.98 18.93
N VAL A 412 -25.88 9.43 17.82
CA VAL A 412 -24.72 10.00 17.09
C VAL A 412 -25.00 11.44 16.68
N HIS A 413 -26.16 11.70 16.05
CA HIS A 413 -26.52 13.06 15.58
C HIS A 413 -26.75 14.06 16.73
N GLN A 414 -27.26 13.60 17.86
CA GLN A 414 -27.57 14.50 19.01
C GLN A 414 -26.32 14.80 19.85
N HIS A 415 -25.34 13.90 19.91
CA HIS A 415 -24.22 13.97 20.85
C HIS A 415 -22.86 14.14 20.21
N SER A 416 -22.76 14.17 18.88
CA SER A 416 -21.51 14.35 18.17
C SER A 416 -21.66 15.15 16.88
N GLY A 417 -20.52 15.55 16.30
CA GLY A 417 -20.43 16.10 14.94
C GLY A 417 -20.17 15.05 13.86
N SER A 418 -20.04 13.79 14.27
CA SER A 418 -19.74 12.68 13.35
C SER A 418 -20.95 12.34 12.47
N LYS A 419 -20.64 11.82 11.28
CA LYS A 419 -21.63 11.16 10.42
C LYS A 419 -21.60 9.66 10.66
N ILE A 420 -22.72 8.97 10.35
CA ILE A 420 -22.84 7.52 10.50
C ILE A 420 -23.32 6.86 9.22
N ALA A 421 -22.61 5.82 8.78
CA ALA A 421 -22.95 5.00 7.62
C ALA A 421 -23.32 3.58 8.05
N LEU A 422 -24.24 2.95 7.34
CA LEU A 422 -24.54 1.52 7.48
C LEU A 422 -23.74 0.73 6.46
N GLN A 423 -22.93 -0.26 6.91
CA GLN A 423 -22.37 -1.24 5.99
C GLN A 423 -23.36 -2.38 5.78
N LEU A 424 -23.90 -2.48 4.56
CA LEU A 424 -24.90 -3.48 4.16
C LEU A 424 -24.24 -4.63 3.42
N GLY A 425 -24.47 -5.87 3.85
CA GLY A 425 -23.81 -7.03 3.28
C GLY A 425 -24.65 -8.31 3.31
N HIS A 426 -24.08 -9.35 2.68
CA HIS A 426 -24.53 -10.72 2.71
C HIS A 426 -23.31 -11.63 2.70
N ALA A 427 -23.15 -12.49 3.70
CA ALA A 427 -21.94 -13.29 3.89
C ALA A 427 -21.72 -14.40 2.83
N GLY A 428 -22.79 -14.78 2.11
CA GLY A 428 -22.68 -15.75 1.03
C GLY A 428 -22.14 -17.10 1.51
N ARG A 429 -21.13 -17.64 0.84
CA ARG A 429 -20.50 -18.93 1.18
C ARG A 429 -19.73 -18.92 2.51
N LYS A 430 -19.53 -17.75 3.12
CA LYS A 430 -18.90 -17.59 4.43
C LYS A 430 -19.92 -17.34 5.55
N ALA A 431 -21.20 -17.53 5.28
CA ALA A 431 -22.28 -17.47 6.26
C ALA A 431 -22.34 -18.72 7.13
N SER A 432 -23.21 -18.68 8.16
CA SER A 432 -23.51 -19.83 9.03
C SER A 432 -22.28 -20.34 9.79
N CYS A 433 -21.50 -19.41 10.37
CA CYS A 433 -20.30 -19.70 11.15
C CYS A 433 -20.49 -19.36 12.64
N SER A 434 -19.70 -20.01 13.50
CA SER A 434 -19.53 -19.59 14.90
C SER A 434 -18.79 -18.26 14.97
N VAL A 435 -18.97 -17.55 16.09
CA VAL A 435 -18.21 -16.31 16.34
C VAL A 435 -16.71 -16.60 16.48
N PRO A 436 -15.80 -15.62 16.18
CA PRO A 436 -14.35 -15.87 16.15
C PRO A 436 -13.78 -16.48 17.44
N TRP A 437 -14.28 -16.06 18.60
CA TRP A 437 -13.83 -16.61 19.89
C TRP A 437 -14.39 -18.01 20.21
N GLU A 438 -15.32 -18.54 19.40
CA GLU A 438 -15.78 -19.93 19.42
C GLU A 438 -15.17 -20.77 18.28
N GLY A 439 -14.14 -20.25 17.59
CA GLY A 439 -13.32 -20.98 16.62
C GLY A 439 -13.51 -20.60 15.15
N ASP A 440 -14.40 -19.64 14.79
CA ASP A 440 -14.60 -19.20 13.39
C ASP A 440 -14.79 -20.38 12.43
N ALA A 441 -15.68 -21.28 12.77
CA ALA A 441 -15.93 -22.54 12.05
C ALA A 441 -17.40 -22.64 11.60
N PRO A 442 -17.70 -23.43 10.54
CA PRO A 442 -19.06 -23.66 10.12
C PRO A 442 -19.91 -24.24 11.25
N LEU A 443 -21.13 -23.71 11.43
CA LEU A 443 -22.09 -24.24 12.38
C LEU A 443 -22.61 -25.59 11.88
N THR A 444 -22.67 -26.59 12.77
CA THR A 444 -23.18 -27.96 12.47
C THR A 444 -24.36 -28.36 13.35
N ASP A 445 -24.80 -27.48 14.23
CA ASP A 445 -25.91 -27.65 15.15
C ASP A 445 -27.19 -26.96 14.63
N ALA A 446 -28.24 -26.92 15.46
CA ALA A 446 -29.53 -26.33 15.12
C ALA A 446 -29.49 -24.83 14.78
N ARG A 447 -28.41 -24.16 15.04
CA ARG A 447 -28.18 -22.73 14.67
C ARG A 447 -27.76 -22.56 13.22
N ALA A 448 -27.38 -23.65 12.52
CA ALA A 448 -26.90 -23.59 11.14
C ALA A 448 -28.02 -23.28 10.16
N TRP A 449 -27.67 -22.55 9.09
CA TRP A 449 -28.57 -22.31 7.95
C TRP A 449 -27.87 -22.55 6.61
N PRO A 450 -28.62 -22.82 5.53
CA PRO A 450 -28.06 -23.02 4.19
C PRO A 450 -27.35 -21.75 3.68
N THR A 451 -26.19 -21.93 3.06
CA THR A 451 -25.43 -20.85 2.44
C THR A 451 -25.63 -20.79 0.94
N ILE A 452 -25.43 -19.64 0.33
CA ILE A 452 -25.55 -19.41 -1.11
C ILE A 452 -24.27 -18.76 -1.66
N GLY A 453 -24.03 -18.92 -2.95
CA GLY A 453 -22.88 -18.32 -3.63
C GLY A 453 -23.03 -18.36 -5.15
N PRO A 454 -22.11 -17.76 -5.91
CA PRO A 454 -22.15 -17.83 -7.37
C PRO A 454 -22.05 -19.26 -7.88
N SER A 455 -21.33 -20.13 -7.18
CA SER A 455 -21.08 -21.53 -7.51
C SER A 455 -21.10 -22.38 -6.25
N ALA A 456 -21.24 -23.71 -6.39
CA ALA A 456 -21.20 -24.67 -5.28
C ALA A 456 -19.74 -24.92 -4.82
N GLU A 457 -18.99 -23.85 -4.59
CA GLU A 457 -17.58 -23.85 -4.16
C GLU A 457 -17.46 -23.44 -2.70
N PRO A 458 -17.11 -24.34 -1.76
CA PRO A 458 -16.91 -23.99 -0.36
C PRO A 458 -15.73 -23.01 -0.20
N PHE A 459 -15.74 -22.23 0.86
CA PHE A 459 -14.63 -21.30 1.12
C PHE A 459 -13.29 -22.03 1.34
N ARG A 460 -13.33 -23.15 2.04
CA ARG A 460 -12.21 -24.08 2.25
C ARG A 460 -12.73 -25.49 2.58
N ALA A 461 -11.85 -26.46 2.57
CA ALA A 461 -12.19 -27.83 3.00
C ALA A 461 -12.84 -27.83 4.39
N GLY A 462 -13.94 -28.59 4.53
CA GLY A 462 -14.71 -28.67 5.77
C GLY A 462 -15.71 -27.55 6.01
N TRP A 463 -15.80 -26.57 5.10
CA TRP A 463 -16.85 -25.53 5.14
C TRP A 463 -18.10 -25.96 4.39
N HIS A 464 -19.24 -25.28 4.68
CA HIS A 464 -20.48 -25.53 3.96
C HIS A 464 -20.30 -25.35 2.45
N THR A 465 -20.78 -26.30 1.67
CA THR A 465 -20.90 -26.13 0.23
C THR A 465 -22.12 -25.25 -0.03
N PRO A 466 -21.95 -24.03 -0.56
CA PRO A 466 -23.08 -23.15 -0.82
C PRO A 466 -23.94 -23.69 -1.98
N LYS A 467 -25.23 -23.42 -1.92
CA LYS A 467 -26.11 -23.59 -3.10
C LYS A 467 -25.66 -22.58 -4.17
N ALA A 468 -25.39 -23.05 -5.38
CA ALA A 468 -25.21 -22.18 -6.53
C ALA A 468 -26.51 -21.39 -6.79
N MET A 469 -26.42 -20.06 -6.78
CA MET A 469 -27.60 -19.19 -6.92
C MET A 469 -28.26 -19.34 -8.28
N THR A 470 -29.56 -19.51 -8.26
CA THR A 470 -30.42 -19.36 -9.44
C THR A 470 -30.72 -17.91 -9.70
N ARG A 471 -31.31 -17.55 -10.86
CA ARG A 471 -31.80 -16.20 -11.11
C ARG A 471 -32.81 -15.72 -10.07
N ALA A 472 -33.68 -16.60 -9.61
CA ALA A 472 -34.64 -16.29 -8.55
C ALA A 472 -33.97 -15.99 -7.22
N ASP A 473 -32.90 -16.72 -6.87
CA ASP A 473 -32.08 -16.39 -5.68
C ASP A 473 -31.40 -15.02 -5.81
N MET A 474 -30.82 -14.71 -6.98
CA MET A 474 -30.20 -13.41 -7.24
C MET A 474 -31.21 -12.25 -7.17
N GLU A 475 -32.40 -12.45 -7.72
CA GLU A 475 -33.50 -11.48 -7.66
C GLU A 475 -33.95 -11.22 -6.22
N ARG A 476 -34.17 -12.30 -5.42
CA ARG A 476 -34.51 -12.19 -4.00
C ARG A 476 -33.47 -11.39 -3.23
N VAL A 477 -32.20 -11.77 -3.34
CA VAL A 477 -31.12 -11.07 -2.61
C VAL A 477 -31.02 -9.61 -3.05
N ARG A 478 -31.16 -9.30 -4.35
CA ARG A 478 -31.20 -7.92 -4.84
C ARG A 478 -32.35 -7.12 -4.20
N ALA A 479 -33.53 -7.73 -4.12
CA ALA A 479 -34.69 -7.12 -3.46
C ALA A 479 -34.47 -6.93 -1.95
N ASP A 480 -33.83 -7.88 -1.27
CA ASP A 480 -33.44 -7.78 0.13
C ASP A 480 -32.50 -6.59 0.37
N PHE A 481 -31.48 -6.38 -0.49
CA PHE A 481 -30.59 -5.21 -0.41
C PHE A 481 -31.33 -3.89 -0.61
N VAL A 482 -32.26 -3.83 -1.55
CA VAL A 482 -33.11 -2.64 -1.80
C VAL A 482 -33.99 -2.33 -0.57
N ALA A 483 -34.69 -3.32 -0.02
CA ALA A 483 -35.51 -3.15 1.17
C ALA A 483 -34.69 -2.71 2.41
N ALA A 484 -33.48 -3.28 2.56
CA ALA A 484 -32.55 -2.90 3.61
C ALA A 484 -32.05 -1.45 3.45
N ALA A 485 -31.75 -1.02 2.23
CA ALA A 485 -31.37 0.38 1.96
C ALA A 485 -32.51 1.36 2.29
N GLN A 486 -33.77 1.03 1.97
CA GLN A 486 -34.92 1.84 2.32
C GLN A 486 -35.11 1.96 3.84
N ARG A 487 -34.91 0.88 4.60
CA ARG A 487 -34.93 0.91 6.06
C ARG A 487 -33.76 1.72 6.65
N ALA A 488 -32.57 1.65 6.04
CA ALA A 488 -31.44 2.50 6.43
C ALA A 488 -31.74 4.00 6.21
N GLU A 489 -32.42 4.34 5.12
CA GLU A 489 -32.88 5.70 4.85
C GLU A 489 -33.87 6.17 5.94
N GLN A 490 -34.86 5.34 6.26
CA GLN A 490 -35.83 5.62 7.31
C GLN A 490 -35.20 5.72 8.70
N ALA A 491 -34.18 4.91 9.00
CA ALA A 491 -33.41 4.96 10.24
C ALA A 491 -32.57 6.24 10.37
N GLY A 492 -32.37 6.98 9.27
CA GLY A 492 -31.71 8.28 9.27
C GLY A 492 -30.20 8.23 9.05
N PHE A 493 -29.62 7.13 8.54
CA PHE A 493 -28.21 7.07 8.20
C PHE A 493 -27.80 8.16 7.21
N ASP A 494 -26.58 8.70 7.37
CA ASP A 494 -26.02 9.75 6.50
C ASP A 494 -25.43 9.18 5.20
N ALA A 495 -24.97 7.93 5.22
CA ALA A 495 -24.40 7.22 4.08
C ALA A 495 -24.70 5.72 4.14
N LEU A 496 -24.54 5.06 3.00
CA LEU A 496 -24.63 3.60 2.88
C LEU A 496 -23.32 3.07 2.30
N GLU A 497 -22.84 1.94 2.80
CA GLU A 497 -21.71 1.21 2.24
C GLU A 497 -22.15 -0.21 1.85
N ILE A 498 -22.02 -0.58 0.58
CA ILE A 498 -22.26 -1.94 0.13
C ILE A 498 -20.99 -2.77 0.30
N HIS A 499 -21.10 -3.90 1.00
CA HIS A 499 -19.98 -4.80 1.23
C HIS A 499 -19.79 -5.77 0.05
N ALA A 500 -18.84 -5.45 -0.83
CA ALA A 500 -18.44 -6.29 -1.96
C ALA A 500 -16.97 -6.77 -1.83
N ALA A 501 -16.54 -7.07 -0.59
CA ALA A 501 -15.18 -7.45 -0.25
C ALA A 501 -15.10 -8.77 0.52
N HIS A 502 -13.88 -9.23 0.84
CA HIS A 502 -13.53 -10.26 1.82
C HIS A 502 -14.10 -11.66 1.54
N GLY A 503 -14.44 -11.95 0.28
CA GLY A 503 -15.01 -13.23 -0.11
C GLY A 503 -16.47 -13.45 0.31
N TYR A 504 -17.17 -12.40 0.74
CA TYR A 504 -18.60 -12.39 0.95
C TYR A 504 -19.35 -12.43 -0.38
N LEU A 505 -20.67 -12.42 -0.37
CA LEU A 505 -21.46 -12.79 -1.56
C LEU A 505 -21.05 -12.01 -2.81
N LEU A 506 -21.09 -10.68 -2.79
CA LEU A 506 -20.79 -9.88 -3.98
C LEU A 506 -19.33 -10.00 -4.40
N SER A 507 -18.40 -10.05 -3.45
CA SER A 507 -16.98 -10.32 -3.70
C SER A 507 -16.75 -11.68 -4.35
N SER A 508 -17.51 -12.70 -3.93
CA SER A 508 -17.37 -14.05 -4.49
C SER A 508 -17.82 -14.16 -5.95
N PHE A 509 -18.66 -13.24 -6.44
CA PHE A 509 -18.96 -13.13 -7.87
C PHE A 509 -17.79 -12.56 -8.67
N LEU A 510 -17.05 -11.61 -8.10
CA LEU A 510 -15.94 -10.93 -8.80
C LEU A 510 -14.74 -11.85 -9.05
N SER A 511 -14.44 -12.73 -8.10
CA SER A 511 -13.25 -13.57 -8.18
C SER A 511 -13.46 -14.83 -9.00
N PRO A 512 -12.57 -15.13 -9.97
CA PRO A 512 -12.58 -16.39 -10.71
C PRO A 512 -12.38 -17.62 -9.81
N LEU A 513 -11.78 -17.45 -8.63
CA LEU A 513 -11.52 -18.55 -7.68
C LEU A 513 -12.81 -19.07 -7.03
N SER A 514 -13.85 -18.26 -6.95
CA SER A 514 -15.13 -18.59 -6.33
C SER A 514 -16.31 -18.59 -7.31
N ASN A 515 -16.19 -17.92 -8.44
CA ASN A 515 -17.21 -17.87 -9.48
C ASN A 515 -16.82 -18.75 -10.67
N ARG A 516 -17.39 -19.96 -10.72
CA ARG A 516 -17.22 -20.95 -11.78
C ARG A 516 -18.41 -21.02 -12.75
N ARG A 517 -19.23 -19.94 -12.77
CA ARG A 517 -20.41 -19.89 -13.65
C ARG A 517 -20.01 -19.83 -15.12
N THR A 518 -20.82 -20.43 -15.95
CA THR A 518 -20.67 -20.45 -17.42
C THR A 518 -21.76 -19.66 -18.13
N ASP A 519 -22.69 -19.07 -17.35
CA ASP A 519 -23.70 -18.15 -17.85
C ASP A 519 -23.18 -16.69 -17.86
N GLU A 520 -24.03 -15.73 -18.17
CA GLU A 520 -23.70 -14.31 -18.27
C GLU A 520 -23.21 -13.65 -16.96
N TYR A 521 -23.22 -14.36 -15.83
CA TYR A 521 -22.74 -13.90 -14.52
C TYR A 521 -21.37 -14.48 -14.14
N GLY A 522 -20.68 -15.13 -15.08
CA GLY A 522 -19.37 -15.73 -14.86
C GLY A 522 -18.40 -15.58 -16.02
N GLY A 523 -17.29 -16.29 -15.98
CA GLY A 523 -16.27 -16.29 -17.02
C GLY A 523 -15.50 -14.97 -17.11
N SER A 524 -15.83 -14.13 -18.08
CA SER A 524 -15.15 -12.83 -18.28
C SER A 524 -15.30 -11.88 -17.08
N LEU A 525 -14.42 -10.88 -16.98
CA LEU A 525 -14.53 -9.85 -15.94
C LEU A 525 -15.90 -9.15 -16.01
N GLU A 526 -16.39 -8.83 -17.20
CA GLU A 526 -17.71 -8.22 -17.41
C GLU A 526 -18.82 -9.10 -16.82
N GLY A 527 -18.81 -10.42 -17.11
CA GLY A 527 -19.77 -11.36 -16.54
C GLY A 527 -19.70 -11.42 -15.01
N ARG A 528 -18.51 -11.49 -14.45
CA ARG A 528 -18.30 -11.53 -13.01
C ARG A 528 -18.72 -10.24 -12.28
N MET A 529 -18.62 -9.09 -12.93
CA MET A 529 -19.05 -7.79 -12.40
C MET A 529 -20.58 -7.59 -12.50
N ARG A 530 -21.27 -8.28 -13.38
CA ARG A 530 -22.69 -8.05 -13.73
C ARG A 530 -23.60 -8.06 -12.51
N TYR A 531 -23.61 -9.14 -11.73
CA TYR A 531 -24.49 -9.23 -10.58
C TYR A 531 -24.16 -8.21 -9.46
N PRO A 532 -22.91 -8.01 -9.03
CA PRO A 532 -22.56 -6.93 -8.13
C PRO A 532 -23.06 -5.55 -8.60
N LEU A 533 -22.90 -5.24 -9.88
CA LEU A 533 -23.37 -3.97 -10.44
C LEU A 533 -24.90 -3.86 -10.48
N GLU A 534 -25.62 -4.94 -10.75
CA GLU A 534 -27.08 -4.97 -10.67
C GLU A 534 -27.58 -4.63 -9.26
N VAL A 535 -26.95 -5.21 -8.23
CA VAL A 535 -27.27 -4.91 -6.83
C VAL A 535 -26.96 -3.45 -6.50
N VAL A 536 -25.78 -2.95 -6.87
CA VAL A 536 -25.36 -1.57 -6.61
C VAL A 536 -26.29 -0.57 -7.28
N ARG A 537 -26.67 -0.78 -8.56
CA ARG A 537 -27.60 0.09 -9.28
C ARG A 537 -28.98 0.09 -8.66
N ALA A 538 -29.47 -1.08 -8.23
CA ALA A 538 -30.77 -1.19 -7.57
C ALA A 538 -30.79 -0.49 -6.22
N VAL A 539 -29.72 -0.62 -5.43
CA VAL A 539 -29.56 0.10 -4.16
C VAL A 539 -29.45 1.60 -4.41
N ARG A 540 -28.63 2.05 -5.40
CA ARG A 540 -28.50 3.48 -5.74
C ARG A 540 -29.85 4.11 -6.09
N ALA A 541 -30.67 3.39 -6.85
CA ALA A 541 -32.02 3.86 -7.24
C ALA A 541 -32.99 3.99 -6.05
N ALA A 542 -32.77 3.22 -4.99
CA ALA A 542 -33.61 3.25 -3.77
C ALA A 542 -33.05 4.14 -2.65
N TRP A 543 -31.78 4.57 -2.75
CA TRP A 543 -31.09 5.41 -1.77
C TRP A 543 -31.16 6.89 -2.22
N SER A 544 -31.34 7.81 -1.28
CA SER A 544 -31.42 9.25 -1.57
C SER A 544 -30.23 9.75 -2.40
N THR A 545 -30.52 10.53 -3.43
CA THR A 545 -29.49 11.17 -4.27
C THR A 545 -28.67 12.23 -3.53
N ALA A 546 -29.19 12.76 -2.41
CA ALA A 546 -28.49 13.70 -1.55
C ALA A 546 -27.41 13.01 -0.69
N LYS A 547 -27.54 11.70 -0.46
CA LYS A 547 -26.66 10.93 0.41
C LYS A 547 -25.66 10.09 -0.40
N PRO A 548 -24.39 10.03 0.03
CA PRO A 548 -23.39 9.23 -0.68
C PRO A 548 -23.62 7.74 -0.52
N LEU A 549 -23.18 7.00 -1.55
CA LEU A 549 -23.09 5.54 -1.60
C LEU A 549 -21.61 5.15 -1.71
N PHE A 550 -21.17 4.35 -0.76
CA PHE A 550 -19.86 3.71 -0.75
C PHE A 550 -19.97 2.26 -1.20
N VAL A 551 -18.89 1.73 -1.78
CA VAL A 551 -18.74 0.30 -2.00
C VAL A 551 -17.40 -0.16 -1.48
N ARG A 552 -17.39 -1.13 -0.56
CA ARG A 552 -16.16 -1.74 -0.09
C ARG A 552 -15.79 -2.91 -0.98
N ILE A 553 -14.56 -2.92 -1.49
CA ILE A 553 -14.04 -3.98 -2.37
C ILE A 553 -12.75 -4.59 -1.83
N SER A 554 -12.49 -5.86 -2.18
CA SER A 554 -11.17 -6.46 -2.09
C SER A 554 -10.46 -6.26 -3.42
N ALA A 555 -9.47 -5.37 -3.44
CA ALA A 555 -8.78 -4.98 -4.67
C ALA A 555 -7.82 -6.05 -5.21
N SER A 556 -7.54 -7.10 -4.47
CA SER A 556 -6.74 -8.25 -4.91
C SER A 556 -7.08 -9.48 -4.05
N ASP A 557 -7.07 -10.64 -4.67
CA ASP A 557 -7.10 -11.94 -3.97
C ASP A 557 -5.73 -12.36 -3.43
N TRP A 558 -4.65 -11.63 -3.79
CA TRP A 558 -3.25 -12.00 -3.50
C TRP A 558 -2.84 -13.36 -4.09
N LEU A 559 -3.43 -13.70 -5.24
CA LEU A 559 -3.28 -14.96 -5.95
C LEU A 559 -3.23 -14.73 -7.47
N ASP A 560 -2.61 -13.66 -7.92
CA ASP A 560 -2.57 -13.25 -9.33
C ASP A 560 -2.03 -14.35 -10.24
N SER A 561 -0.92 -15.03 -9.83
CA SER A 561 -0.34 -16.15 -10.56
C SER A 561 -1.23 -17.41 -10.62
N GLN A 562 -2.28 -17.48 -9.81
CA GLN A 562 -3.25 -18.56 -9.76
C GLN A 562 -4.61 -18.17 -10.36
N GLY A 563 -4.66 -17.02 -11.06
CA GLY A 563 -5.86 -16.52 -11.70
C GLY A 563 -6.88 -15.92 -10.71
N GLY A 564 -6.42 -15.37 -9.60
CA GLY A 564 -7.28 -14.61 -8.67
C GLY A 564 -7.64 -13.23 -9.22
N PHE A 565 -8.59 -12.56 -8.57
CA PHE A 565 -8.97 -11.18 -8.89
C PHE A 565 -7.81 -10.23 -8.59
N THR A 566 -7.47 -9.35 -9.56
CA THR A 566 -6.28 -8.49 -9.53
C THR A 566 -6.62 -7.02 -9.29
N CYS A 567 -5.59 -6.22 -8.98
CA CYS A 567 -5.74 -4.77 -8.80
C CYS A 567 -6.19 -4.07 -10.10
N GLU A 568 -5.70 -4.53 -11.25
CA GLU A 568 -6.09 -4.01 -12.56
C GLU A 568 -7.59 -4.25 -12.82
N GLU A 569 -8.09 -5.45 -12.51
CA GLU A 569 -9.53 -5.77 -12.57
C GLU A 569 -10.34 -4.92 -11.58
N ALA A 570 -9.81 -4.66 -10.38
CA ALA A 570 -10.45 -3.79 -9.39
C ALA A 570 -10.57 -2.33 -9.88
N VAL A 571 -9.58 -1.82 -10.61
CA VAL A 571 -9.67 -0.49 -11.24
C VAL A 571 -10.78 -0.45 -12.30
N VAL A 572 -10.91 -1.50 -13.11
CA VAL A 572 -12.01 -1.60 -14.09
C VAL A 572 -13.36 -1.64 -13.37
N PHE A 573 -13.49 -2.46 -12.34
CA PHE A 573 -14.71 -2.53 -11.55
C PHE A 573 -15.06 -1.19 -10.88
N ALA A 574 -14.06 -0.47 -10.35
CA ALA A 574 -14.27 0.84 -9.75
C ALA A 574 -14.77 1.91 -10.78
N ARG A 575 -14.34 1.83 -12.04
CA ARG A 575 -14.89 2.67 -13.14
C ARG A 575 -16.38 2.37 -13.37
N GLU A 576 -16.74 1.10 -13.40
CA GLU A 576 -18.14 0.70 -13.56
C GLU A 576 -19.01 1.09 -12.35
N LEU A 577 -18.45 1.03 -11.13
CA LEU A 577 -19.10 1.53 -9.93
C LEU A 577 -19.32 3.05 -9.99
N LYS A 578 -18.34 3.81 -10.50
CA LYS A 578 -18.49 5.25 -10.75
C LYS A 578 -19.63 5.53 -11.75
N HIS A 579 -19.72 4.77 -12.85
CA HIS A 579 -20.84 4.86 -13.80
C HIS A 579 -22.19 4.46 -13.16
N ALA A 580 -22.16 3.66 -12.12
CA ALA A 580 -23.34 3.32 -11.30
C ALA A 580 -23.63 4.33 -10.18
N GLU A 581 -23.05 5.53 -10.24
CA GLU A 581 -23.22 6.63 -9.28
C GLU A 581 -22.78 6.30 -7.84
N VAL A 582 -21.77 5.44 -7.69
CA VAL A 582 -21.04 5.27 -6.44
C VAL A 582 -20.12 6.48 -6.21
N ASP A 583 -20.08 6.98 -5.00
CA ASP A 583 -19.38 8.21 -4.65
C ASP A 583 -17.98 7.95 -4.08
N CYS A 584 -17.76 6.81 -3.41
CA CYS A 584 -16.48 6.47 -2.81
C CYS A 584 -16.25 4.95 -2.79
N ILE A 585 -15.03 4.53 -3.06
CA ILE A 585 -14.62 3.12 -2.91
C ILE A 585 -13.83 2.96 -1.60
N ASP A 586 -14.29 2.09 -0.70
CA ASP A 586 -13.51 1.64 0.47
C ASP A 586 -12.63 0.47 0.05
N VAL A 587 -11.32 0.68 0.05
CA VAL A 587 -10.35 -0.23 -0.57
C VAL A 587 -9.69 -1.12 0.45
N SER A 588 -10.10 -2.39 0.45
CA SER A 588 -9.51 -3.48 1.21
C SER A 588 -8.85 -4.52 0.28
N SER A 589 -8.49 -5.70 0.78
CA SER A 589 -7.94 -6.79 -0.04
C SER A 589 -8.08 -8.15 0.63
N GLY A 590 -8.04 -9.21 -0.18
CA GLY A 590 -8.07 -10.59 0.28
C GLY A 590 -9.42 -11.08 0.81
N GLY A 591 -9.38 -12.18 1.53
CA GLY A 591 -10.53 -12.80 2.20
C GLY A 591 -11.37 -13.75 1.34
N ASN A 592 -11.11 -13.82 0.04
CA ASN A 592 -11.84 -14.70 -0.87
C ASN A 592 -11.29 -16.14 -0.94
N SER A 593 -10.01 -16.33 -0.63
CA SER A 593 -9.38 -17.64 -0.58
C SER A 593 -8.51 -17.79 0.67
N PRO A 594 -8.50 -18.98 1.32
CA PRO A 594 -7.58 -19.25 2.42
C PRO A 594 -6.12 -19.40 1.97
N LEU A 595 -5.89 -19.54 0.67
CA LEU A 595 -4.55 -19.64 0.08
C LEU A 595 -3.89 -18.26 -0.13
N SER A 596 -4.63 -17.17 0.08
CA SER A 596 -4.12 -15.81 -0.06
C SER A 596 -2.90 -15.58 0.81
N ARG A 597 -1.79 -15.15 0.21
CA ARG A 597 -0.54 -14.83 0.90
C ARG A 597 -0.40 -13.31 1.00
N ILE A 598 -1.07 -12.74 1.99
CA ILE A 598 -1.08 -11.30 2.20
C ILE A 598 0.28 -10.86 2.74
N ASP A 599 0.95 -9.96 2.03
CA ASP A 599 2.18 -9.33 2.51
C ASP A 599 1.85 -8.16 3.45
N TYR A 600 1.56 -8.49 4.70
CA TYR A 600 1.25 -7.51 5.74
C TYR A 600 2.40 -6.54 5.98
N GLY A 601 2.05 -5.32 6.36
CA GLY A 601 2.99 -4.27 6.74
C GLY A 601 2.32 -2.92 6.84
N ARG A 602 3.08 -1.90 7.16
CA ARG A 602 2.61 -0.52 7.29
C ARG A 602 1.89 -0.06 6.01
N MET A 603 0.61 0.33 6.13
CA MET A 603 -0.19 0.85 5.02
C MET A 603 -0.21 -0.08 3.78
N TYR A 604 -0.30 -1.42 4.01
CA TYR A 604 -0.09 -2.41 2.94
C TYR A 604 -1.15 -2.38 1.84
N GLN A 605 -2.36 -1.86 2.11
CA GLN A 605 -3.45 -1.74 1.12
C GLN A 605 -3.49 -0.36 0.44
N VAL A 606 -2.72 0.63 0.91
CA VAL A 606 -2.70 1.98 0.31
C VAL A 606 -2.31 1.97 -1.17
N PRO A 607 -1.39 1.13 -1.68
CA PRO A 607 -1.12 1.06 -3.12
C PRO A 607 -2.34 0.70 -3.98
N PHE A 608 -3.24 -0.12 -3.46
CA PHE A 608 -4.51 -0.43 -4.15
C PHE A 608 -5.46 0.76 -4.17
N ALA A 609 -5.60 1.45 -3.04
CA ALA A 609 -6.39 2.68 -2.96
C ALA A 609 -5.89 3.74 -3.93
N ASP A 610 -4.58 3.94 -3.97
CA ASP A 610 -3.89 4.84 -4.88
C ASP A 610 -4.12 4.47 -6.36
N ALA A 611 -4.02 3.17 -6.70
CA ALA A 611 -4.29 2.68 -8.05
C ALA A 611 -5.74 2.93 -8.49
N ILE A 612 -6.70 2.66 -7.62
CA ILE A 612 -8.13 2.86 -7.90
C ILE A 612 -8.45 4.35 -8.00
N ARG A 613 -7.94 5.16 -7.07
CA ARG A 613 -8.16 6.61 -7.08
C ARG A 613 -7.78 7.26 -8.40
N HIS A 614 -6.57 6.98 -8.87
CA HIS A 614 -6.06 7.56 -10.12
C HIS A 614 -6.60 6.85 -11.36
N GLY A 615 -6.73 5.52 -11.32
CA GLY A 615 -7.19 4.74 -12.47
C GLY A 615 -8.68 4.87 -12.77
N ALA A 616 -9.53 5.02 -11.75
CA ALA A 616 -10.97 5.18 -11.91
C ALA A 616 -11.43 6.64 -11.75
N GLN A 617 -10.57 7.54 -11.27
CA GLN A 617 -10.91 8.96 -11.00
C GLN A 617 -12.16 9.07 -10.12
N ILE A 618 -12.17 8.33 -9.01
CA ILE A 618 -13.23 8.29 -8.01
C ILE A 618 -12.61 8.53 -6.63
N ALA A 619 -13.39 9.08 -5.69
CA ALA A 619 -12.94 9.20 -4.31
C ALA A 619 -12.69 7.82 -3.69
N VAL A 620 -11.65 7.72 -2.85
CA VAL A 620 -11.33 6.48 -2.17
C VAL A 620 -11.12 6.68 -0.68
N GLN A 621 -11.54 5.68 0.07
CA GLN A 621 -11.21 5.46 1.46
C GLN A 621 -10.16 4.36 1.55
N CYS A 622 -9.01 4.62 2.18
CA CYS A 622 -8.01 3.58 2.40
C CYS A 622 -8.10 3.00 3.81
N VAL A 623 -7.71 1.74 3.93
CA VAL A 623 -7.62 1.00 5.19
C VAL A 623 -6.42 0.05 5.13
N GLY A 624 -6.02 -0.55 6.24
CA GLY A 624 -4.98 -1.60 6.28
C GLY A 624 -3.67 -1.14 6.91
N ALA A 625 -3.51 -1.45 8.19
CA ALA A 625 -2.35 -1.10 9.02
C ALA A 625 -2.00 0.40 9.01
N VAL A 626 -3.01 1.27 8.91
CA VAL A 626 -2.93 2.68 9.27
C VAL A 626 -3.07 2.77 10.79
N GLN A 627 -2.08 3.35 11.47
CA GLN A 627 -1.94 3.27 12.92
C GLN A 627 -2.04 4.63 13.64
N GLY A 628 -2.61 5.63 13.00
CA GLY A 628 -2.80 6.94 13.62
C GLY A 628 -2.58 8.10 12.66
N LEU A 629 -2.44 9.28 13.23
CA LEU A 629 -2.42 10.56 12.50
C LEU A 629 -1.25 10.69 11.51
N ASP A 630 -0.05 10.26 11.89
CA ASP A 630 1.13 10.31 11.02
C ASP A 630 0.92 9.54 9.71
N HIS A 631 0.38 8.32 9.80
CA HIS A 631 0.06 7.54 8.60
C HIS A 631 -1.08 8.17 7.79
N ALA A 632 -2.13 8.68 8.47
CA ALA A 632 -3.24 9.35 7.81
C ALA A 632 -2.75 10.57 7.02
N ASN A 633 -1.97 11.45 7.64
CA ASN A 633 -1.40 12.63 6.99
C ASN A 633 -0.45 12.26 5.84
N THR A 634 0.33 11.18 6.00
CA THR A 634 1.22 10.69 4.92
C THR A 634 0.44 10.30 3.67
N VAL A 635 -0.67 9.59 3.84
CA VAL A 635 -1.51 9.11 2.72
C VAL A 635 -2.25 10.28 2.07
N LEU A 636 -2.84 11.14 2.87
CA LEU A 636 -3.65 12.27 2.41
C LEU A 636 -2.80 13.32 1.69
N ALA A 637 -1.71 13.79 2.32
CA ALA A 637 -0.84 14.82 1.74
C ALA A 637 -0.14 14.36 0.46
N ALA A 638 0.04 13.05 0.26
CA ALA A 638 0.56 12.48 -0.97
C ALA A 638 -0.52 12.28 -2.06
N GLY A 639 -1.78 12.61 -1.79
CA GLY A 639 -2.88 12.44 -2.74
C GLY A 639 -3.25 10.97 -3.04
N ARG A 640 -2.95 10.03 -2.14
CA ARG A 640 -3.17 8.59 -2.35
C ARG A 640 -4.56 8.10 -1.94
N ALA A 641 -5.26 8.85 -1.10
CA ALA A 641 -6.64 8.61 -0.70
C ALA A 641 -7.33 9.92 -0.30
N ASP A 642 -8.64 9.88 -0.19
CA ASP A 642 -9.47 11.03 0.22
C ASP A 642 -9.96 10.89 1.67
N LEU A 643 -10.15 9.65 2.14
CA LEU A 643 -10.53 9.29 3.50
C LEU A 643 -9.63 8.19 4.05
N VAL A 644 -9.45 8.14 5.36
CA VAL A 644 -8.59 7.17 6.02
C VAL A 644 -9.36 6.42 7.11
N ALA A 645 -9.60 5.13 6.87
CA ALA A 645 -10.29 4.26 7.82
C ALA A 645 -9.30 3.52 8.72
N MET A 646 -9.60 3.51 10.00
CA MET A 646 -8.84 2.81 11.03
C MET A 646 -9.74 1.89 11.84
N ALA A 647 -9.33 0.63 12.01
CA ALA A 647 -10.07 -0.36 12.82
C ALA A 647 -9.45 -0.52 14.20
N ARG A 648 -8.38 -1.31 14.31
CA ARG A 648 -7.71 -1.60 15.59
C ARG A 648 -7.31 -0.37 16.41
N PRO A 649 -6.83 0.74 15.81
CA PRO A 649 -6.60 1.96 16.58
C PRO A 649 -7.86 2.49 17.28
N HIS A 650 -9.03 2.45 16.62
CA HIS A 650 -10.28 2.84 17.23
C HIS A 650 -10.86 1.80 18.21
N LEU A 651 -10.44 0.52 18.15
CA LEU A 651 -10.76 -0.44 19.21
C LEU A 651 -9.98 -0.13 20.49
N ALA A 652 -8.71 0.23 20.35
CA ALA A 652 -7.83 0.57 21.46
C ALA A 652 -8.18 1.93 22.08
N ASP A 653 -8.52 2.92 21.22
CA ASP A 653 -8.83 4.28 21.63
C ASP A 653 -10.08 4.81 20.89
N PRO A 654 -11.26 4.77 21.53
CA PRO A 654 -12.48 5.35 20.95
C PRO A 654 -12.39 6.86 20.71
N TYR A 655 -11.54 7.59 21.43
CA TYR A 655 -11.35 9.03 21.34
C TYR A 655 -10.15 9.44 20.49
N LEU A 656 -9.66 8.53 19.65
CA LEU A 656 -8.46 8.71 18.83
C LEU A 656 -8.43 10.04 18.06
N ALA A 657 -9.52 10.45 17.47
CA ALA A 657 -9.55 11.71 16.70
C ALA A 657 -9.38 12.96 17.58
N LEU A 658 -9.99 12.99 18.78
CA LEU A 658 -9.79 14.09 19.73
C LEU A 658 -8.39 14.11 20.31
N HIS A 659 -7.82 12.93 20.64
CA HIS A 659 -6.44 12.82 21.13
C HIS A 659 -5.43 13.24 20.07
N ALA A 660 -5.59 12.74 18.84
CA ALA A 660 -4.75 13.11 17.71
C ALA A 660 -4.81 14.61 17.38
N ALA A 661 -5.98 15.24 17.48
CA ALA A 661 -6.11 16.69 17.32
C ALA A 661 -5.32 17.45 18.38
N ALA A 662 -5.43 17.03 19.64
CA ALA A 662 -4.70 17.65 20.75
C ALA A 662 -3.18 17.52 20.59
N GLU A 663 -2.67 16.37 20.11
CA GLU A 663 -1.24 16.13 19.84
C GLU A 663 -0.64 17.11 18.83
N VAL A 664 -1.44 17.58 17.87
CA VAL A 664 -1.00 18.53 16.83
C VAL A 664 -1.41 19.98 17.12
N GLY A 665 -1.89 20.25 18.33
CA GLY A 665 -2.28 21.62 18.75
C GLY A 665 -3.63 22.10 18.17
N LYS A 666 -4.44 21.21 17.62
CA LYS A 666 -5.79 21.54 17.14
C LYS A 666 -6.79 21.52 18.30
N TYR A 667 -6.83 22.63 19.05
CA TYR A 667 -7.67 22.75 20.23
C TYR A 667 -9.11 23.21 19.94
N ASP A 668 -9.44 23.58 18.71
CA ASP A 668 -10.78 23.99 18.28
C ASP A 668 -11.74 22.83 18.00
N MET A 669 -11.27 21.57 18.01
CA MET A 669 -12.14 20.40 17.88
C MET A 669 -13.26 20.43 18.91
N PRO A 670 -14.52 20.15 18.51
CA PRO A 670 -15.65 20.14 19.43
C PRO A 670 -15.56 18.95 20.39
N TRP A 671 -15.44 19.24 21.68
CA TRP A 671 -15.52 18.25 22.75
C TRP A 671 -16.94 18.17 23.31
N PRO A 672 -17.40 16.99 23.74
CA PRO A 672 -18.67 16.88 24.46
C PRO A 672 -18.71 17.84 25.66
N LYS A 673 -19.84 18.48 25.88
CA LYS A 673 -19.98 19.44 27.00
C LYS A 673 -19.62 18.81 28.35
N GLN A 674 -19.91 17.53 28.53
CA GLN A 674 -19.63 16.75 29.73
C GLN A 674 -18.13 16.54 29.96
N TYR A 675 -17.30 16.65 28.91
CA TYR A 675 -15.84 16.38 28.95
C TYR A 675 -14.99 17.64 28.81
N LEU A 676 -15.61 18.85 28.80
CA LEU A 676 -14.85 20.09 28.62
C LEU A 676 -13.79 20.33 29.71
N ALA A 677 -13.99 19.75 30.93
CA ALA A 677 -12.98 19.82 32.00
C ALA A 677 -11.65 19.10 31.63
N ALA A 678 -11.73 18.10 30.75
CA ALA A 678 -10.59 17.35 30.27
C ALA A 678 -10.04 17.87 28.92
N LYS A 679 -10.68 18.86 28.30
CA LYS A 679 -10.24 19.40 27.01
C LYS A 679 -8.85 20.03 27.15
N PRO A 680 -7.85 19.59 26.37
CA PRO A 680 -6.53 20.21 26.37
C PRO A 680 -6.62 21.71 26.00
N ARG A 681 -5.72 22.48 26.55
CA ARG A 681 -5.59 23.94 26.30
C ARG A 681 -4.20 24.23 25.72
N PRO A 682 -4.06 25.28 24.92
CA PRO A 682 -2.74 25.75 24.51
C PRO A 682 -1.83 25.96 25.74
N LYS A 683 -0.57 25.61 25.61
CA LYS A 683 0.40 25.95 26.66
C LYS A 683 0.59 27.47 26.65
N ALA A 684 0.88 28.04 27.83
CA ALA A 684 1.14 29.47 27.94
C ALA A 684 2.27 29.89 26.97
N GLY A 685 1.93 30.74 25.98
CA GLY A 685 2.85 31.20 24.94
C GLY A 685 2.69 30.53 23.57
N GLU A 686 1.82 29.52 23.43
CA GLU A 686 1.42 29.04 22.11
C GLU A 686 0.25 29.91 21.58
N PRO A 687 0.21 30.27 20.29
CA PRO A 687 -0.93 31.01 19.72
C PRO A 687 -2.20 30.14 19.75
N ASP A 688 -3.33 30.79 19.96
CA ASP A 688 -4.66 30.19 19.92
C ASP A 688 -5.00 29.59 18.56
#